data_ca4d37b38853e471331a50c3c05e1dbc
#
_entry.id   ca4d37b38853e471331a50c3c05e1dbc
#
_cell.length_a   1.000
_cell.length_b   1.000
_cell.length_c   1.000
_cell.angle_alpha   90.00
_cell.angle_beta   90.00
_cell.angle_gamma   90.00
#
_symmetry.space_group_name_H-M   'P 1'
#
loop_
_entity.id
_entity.type
_entity.pdbx_description
1 polymer ?
#
loop_
_entity_poly.entity_id
_entity_poly.type
_entity_poly.pdbx_seq_one_letter_code
_entity_poly.pdbx_strand_id
1 'polypeptide(L)'
;MRKQIFLSSVLLLGAALTMSAAERGGRTVALAGVEYSVDTLFHAKVGPGTTETSLHLVNETGQQLRVFYLTTDLTNPNTSIEAIVAQDKVPGGATVSSMAKDHTVEGKNYFCGVNTDFFLTSGSASNGKSIVGAPVKASVAGGEIYRSGSASTSWPNIFVDRDGKMNIGAVSFAKGTVTVGEKTATLKAINNDAPDNGISIYTPKYYGTPNQPGLNGQCVTVPVTLEEGDYVGAGKTLKFKVCGATGTNGDCAINDGEYVLLARGSAQDVLSGLKVGDEVSAYVKVTIGDTEVFPTQLACGNPWILKAGEVLDSEGDRGDASARHPRTGIGYSTDNTKLVMMVIDGRSAISAGVHTQELAGMLYYAGADEAVNVDGGGSSTMYTESLGVLNKTSDGHERAVASGLFVVANVPDDKTVAEVRFVDWAMNFPKYGIYTPKFYGYNKYGVLVDTDLQGVKLSCDKALGEIVNDGSTFYGTGEGMGALKATYNGIEAVLPVNVSASDDVAFRLKNIVIDNKREYPMEVQAVVNEKTMPINPVALTWTSENDGIATIGATDGVLRGVADGTTTITGKVGSFVGTANVSVEIPTGEVMPIAEYKDGEWKNSQFGGTDLVVSALDNGVKINYTGNGTGRGAYIQLEKGCRVWSLPEKLRVRINPGNATVKKVSSTLTDAYGKVYSAWAFTTDELPKNTVSTLELNLSDNLDLTDIGVYPLTVNTLRLDMGASAKGQAFEILVPGFEAVYSAGGGSVAGIEAAQGVRVYPNPVKAGEAVTVEADGEANVQIFTLGGAVAAQAEINGTAAVSTEGLQAGMYLVRVTTTNGVSTAKLIVK
;
A
#
# COMPACT_ATOMS: atom_id res chain seq x y z
N MET A 1 -2.89 2.05 -41.17
CA MET A 1 -3.46 0.69 -41.30
C MET A 1 -4.38 0.48 -40.09
N ARG A 2 -5.66 0.20 -40.33
CA ARG A 2 -6.68 0.08 -39.28
C ARG A 2 -6.36 -1.17 -38.43
N LYS A 3 -6.03 -0.99 -37.14
CA LYS A 3 -6.00 -2.10 -36.18
C LYS A 3 -7.46 -2.51 -35.92
N GLN A 4 -7.84 -3.69 -36.41
CA GLN A 4 -9.08 -4.34 -36.00
C GLN A 4 -8.92 -4.79 -34.53
N ILE A 5 -9.62 -4.12 -33.64
CA ILE A 5 -9.78 -4.57 -32.26
C ILE A 5 -10.76 -5.74 -32.30
N PHE A 6 -10.28 -6.96 -32.08
CA PHE A 6 -11.10 -8.15 -31.98
C PHE A 6 -11.82 -8.19 -30.63
N LEU A 7 -13.12 -8.13 -30.69
CA LEU A 7 -14.04 -8.37 -29.59
C LEU A 7 -14.27 -9.83 -29.41
N SER A 8 -13.85 -10.36 -28.31
CA SER A 8 -14.11 -11.73 -27.93
C SER A 8 -15.22 -11.78 -26.90
N SER A 9 -16.41 -12.14 -27.36
CA SER A 9 -17.47 -12.63 -26.48
C SER A 9 -17.07 -14.01 -25.96
N VAL A 10 -16.64 -14.08 -24.69
CA VAL A 10 -16.47 -15.36 -24.00
C VAL A 10 -17.86 -15.91 -23.67
N LEU A 11 -18.28 -16.96 -24.35
CA LEU A 11 -19.44 -17.75 -23.95
C LEU A 11 -19.04 -18.57 -22.72
N LEU A 12 -19.45 -18.12 -21.54
CA LEU A 12 -19.40 -18.90 -20.31
C LEU A 12 -20.47 -20.00 -20.35
N LEU A 13 -20.07 -21.24 -20.53
CA LEU A 13 -20.92 -22.39 -20.23
C LEU A 13 -20.84 -22.66 -18.72
N GLY A 14 -21.95 -22.41 -18.03
CA GLY A 14 -22.25 -23.10 -16.77
C GLY A 14 -22.15 -22.34 -15.48
N ALA A 15 -22.53 -21.07 -15.44
CA ALA A 15 -23.24 -20.47 -14.29
C ALA A 15 -24.02 -19.31 -14.86
N ALA A 16 -25.34 -19.34 -14.76
CA ALA A 16 -26.19 -18.28 -15.21
C ALA A 16 -25.88 -17.01 -14.40
N LEU A 17 -24.93 -16.22 -14.85
CA LEU A 17 -24.92 -14.81 -14.57
C LEU A 17 -26.10 -14.23 -15.34
N THR A 18 -27.24 -14.08 -14.66
CA THR A 18 -28.30 -13.21 -15.14
C THR A 18 -27.71 -11.81 -15.16
N MET A 19 -27.21 -11.40 -16.32
CA MET A 19 -26.95 -10.00 -16.59
C MET A 19 -28.29 -9.30 -16.49
N SER A 20 -28.50 -8.52 -15.45
CA SER A 20 -29.69 -7.69 -15.34
C SER A 20 -29.65 -6.68 -16.50
N ALA A 21 -30.77 -6.49 -17.14
CA ALA A 21 -30.94 -5.67 -18.35
C ALA A 21 -30.87 -4.17 -18.05
N ALA A 22 -29.80 -3.67 -17.45
CA ALA A 22 -29.50 -2.26 -17.27
C ALA A 22 -28.02 -2.00 -16.95
N GLU A 23 -27.10 -2.71 -17.58
CA GLU A 23 -25.72 -2.30 -17.55
C GLU A 23 -25.57 -1.04 -18.39
N ARG A 24 -25.43 0.11 -17.72
CA ARG A 24 -25.08 1.39 -18.33
C ARG A 24 -23.64 1.39 -18.86
N GLY A 25 -22.86 0.39 -18.50
CA GLY A 25 -21.50 0.15 -18.95
C GLY A 25 -21.43 -0.22 -20.42
N GLY A 26 -20.92 0.68 -21.23
CA GLY A 26 -20.61 0.49 -22.64
C GLY A 26 -19.09 0.46 -22.89
N ARG A 27 -18.70 0.18 -24.14
CA ARG A 27 -17.29 0.30 -24.57
C ARG A 27 -16.86 1.74 -24.82
N THR A 28 -17.79 2.66 -24.81
CA THR A 28 -17.57 4.11 -24.90
C THR A 28 -18.41 4.81 -23.85
N VAL A 29 -17.95 5.93 -23.37
CA VAL A 29 -18.68 6.82 -22.47
C VAL A 29 -18.44 8.27 -22.86
N ALA A 30 -19.51 9.05 -22.90
CA ALA A 30 -19.42 10.50 -23.11
C ALA A 30 -19.38 11.22 -21.76
N LEU A 31 -18.29 11.95 -21.48
CA LEU A 31 -18.08 12.70 -20.25
C LEU A 31 -17.97 14.19 -20.61
N ALA A 32 -18.90 15.02 -20.14
CA ALA A 32 -18.97 16.45 -20.45
C ALA A 32 -18.82 16.74 -21.96
N GLY A 33 -19.42 15.92 -22.82
CA GLY A 33 -19.37 16.06 -24.28
C GLY A 33 -18.13 15.49 -24.94
N VAL A 34 -17.20 14.89 -24.22
CA VAL A 34 -16.01 14.20 -24.76
C VAL A 34 -16.22 12.70 -24.71
N GLU A 35 -16.06 12.00 -25.83
CA GLU A 35 -16.18 10.56 -25.93
C GLU A 35 -14.85 9.87 -25.56
N TYR A 36 -14.92 8.84 -24.73
CA TYR A 36 -13.81 7.98 -24.34
C TYR A 36 -14.12 6.54 -24.69
N SER A 37 -13.13 5.82 -25.24
CA SER A 37 -13.14 4.36 -25.25
C SER A 37 -12.89 3.85 -23.83
N VAL A 38 -13.53 2.74 -23.47
CA VAL A 38 -13.45 2.12 -22.13
C VAL A 38 -12.87 0.72 -22.24
N ASP A 39 -11.74 0.50 -21.59
CA ASP A 39 -11.13 -0.80 -21.38
C ASP A 39 -11.26 -1.21 -19.91
N THR A 40 -11.79 -2.42 -19.68
CA THR A 40 -11.86 -2.98 -18.33
C THR A 40 -10.55 -3.67 -17.99
N LEU A 41 -9.87 -3.17 -16.95
CA LEU A 41 -8.60 -3.73 -16.48
C LEU A 41 -8.81 -4.80 -15.40
N PHE A 42 -9.87 -4.66 -14.62
CA PHE A 42 -10.24 -5.58 -13.54
C PHE A 42 -11.76 -5.50 -13.31
N HIS A 43 -12.38 -6.65 -13.00
CA HIS A 43 -13.79 -6.72 -12.61
C HIS A 43 -14.03 -8.00 -11.83
N ALA A 44 -14.06 -7.95 -10.51
CA ALA A 44 -14.28 -9.12 -9.67
C ALA A 44 -14.94 -8.76 -8.32
N LYS A 45 -15.57 -9.75 -7.72
CA LYS A 45 -16.08 -9.64 -6.35
C LYS A 45 -14.90 -9.50 -5.39
N VAL A 46 -14.97 -8.56 -4.46
CA VAL A 46 -13.96 -8.32 -3.43
C VAL A 46 -14.47 -8.57 -2.00
N GLY A 47 -15.76 -8.82 -1.87
CA GLY A 47 -16.41 -9.13 -0.61
C GLY A 47 -17.91 -9.41 -0.78
N PRO A 48 -18.66 -9.61 0.31
CA PRO A 48 -20.10 -9.88 0.26
C PRO A 48 -20.84 -8.79 -0.52
N GLY A 49 -21.58 -9.17 -1.54
CA GLY A 49 -22.37 -8.26 -2.37
C GLY A 49 -21.61 -7.14 -3.07
N THR A 50 -20.27 -7.14 -3.04
CA THR A 50 -19.45 -6.05 -3.54
C THR A 50 -18.49 -6.49 -4.65
N THR A 51 -18.51 -5.72 -5.74
CA THR A 51 -17.64 -5.90 -6.90
C THR A 51 -16.75 -4.67 -7.09
N GLU A 52 -15.46 -4.90 -7.30
CA GLU A 52 -14.52 -3.87 -7.75
C GLU A 52 -14.42 -3.90 -9.27
N THR A 53 -14.34 -2.70 -9.86
CA THR A 53 -14.08 -2.50 -11.29
C THR A 53 -13.05 -1.41 -11.48
N SER A 54 -11.98 -1.75 -12.21
CA SER A 54 -10.95 -0.81 -12.65
C SER A 54 -11.02 -0.63 -14.16
N LEU A 55 -11.04 0.63 -14.60
CA LEU A 55 -11.16 0.99 -16.02
C LEU A 55 -9.99 1.88 -16.47
N HIS A 56 -9.62 1.72 -17.74
CA HIS A 56 -8.79 2.64 -18.48
C HIS A 56 -9.62 3.29 -19.59
N LEU A 57 -9.68 4.62 -19.59
CA LEU A 57 -10.38 5.39 -20.59
C LEU A 57 -9.39 6.18 -21.40
N VAL A 58 -9.62 6.24 -22.74
CA VAL A 58 -8.80 7.03 -23.67
C VAL A 58 -9.71 7.76 -24.65
N ASN A 59 -9.52 9.07 -24.83
CA ASN A 59 -10.25 9.85 -25.84
C ASN A 59 -9.44 10.00 -27.15
N GLU A 60 -10.04 10.60 -28.16
CA GLU A 60 -9.41 10.81 -29.47
C GLU A 60 -8.12 11.64 -29.42
N THR A 61 -7.96 12.53 -28.43
CA THR A 61 -6.74 13.34 -28.25
C THR A 61 -5.62 12.61 -27.50
N GLY A 62 -5.86 11.35 -27.08
CA GLY A 62 -4.92 10.56 -26.29
C GLY A 62 -4.94 10.90 -24.79
N GLN A 63 -5.89 11.70 -24.30
CA GLN A 63 -6.05 11.93 -22.89
C GLN A 63 -6.57 10.64 -22.22
N GLN A 64 -5.96 10.28 -21.10
CA GLN A 64 -6.22 9.05 -20.37
C GLN A 64 -6.84 9.31 -19.01
N LEU A 65 -7.69 8.38 -18.55
CA LEU A 65 -8.24 8.34 -17.21
C LEU A 65 -8.10 6.92 -16.63
N ARG A 66 -7.76 6.82 -15.36
CA ARG A 66 -7.81 5.60 -14.55
C ARG A 66 -8.95 5.75 -13.55
N VAL A 67 -9.91 4.86 -13.65
CA VAL A 67 -11.14 4.89 -12.86
C VAL A 67 -11.24 3.60 -12.04
N PHE A 68 -11.49 3.72 -10.76
CA PHE A 68 -11.69 2.63 -9.82
C PHE A 68 -13.04 2.82 -9.16
N TYR A 69 -13.88 1.81 -9.14
CA TYR A 69 -15.13 1.89 -8.41
C TYR A 69 -15.57 0.56 -7.80
N LEU A 70 -16.28 0.69 -6.70
CA LEU A 70 -16.94 -0.38 -5.98
C LEU A 70 -18.43 -0.27 -6.20
N THR A 71 -19.08 -1.36 -6.57
CA THR A 71 -20.54 -1.47 -6.57
C THR A 71 -20.94 -2.46 -5.49
N THR A 72 -21.84 -2.01 -4.57
CA THR A 72 -22.32 -2.84 -3.46
C THR A 72 -23.82 -2.99 -3.54
N ASP A 73 -24.30 -4.22 -3.41
CA ASP A 73 -25.70 -4.55 -3.28
C ASP A 73 -26.19 -4.20 -1.85
N LEU A 74 -26.95 -3.11 -1.73
CA LEU A 74 -27.52 -2.63 -0.46
C LEU A 74 -28.62 -3.53 0.11
N THR A 75 -29.09 -4.52 -0.67
CA THR A 75 -30.08 -5.49 -0.21
C THR A 75 -29.43 -6.74 0.41
N ASN A 76 -28.10 -6.84 0.36
CA ASN A 76 -27.36 -7.96 0.95
C ASN A 76 -27.44 -7.90 2.48
N PRO A 77 -28.07 -8.92 3.15
CA PRO A 77 -28.26 -8.88 4.60
C PRO A 77 -26.96 -9.07 5.39
N ASN A 78 -25.85 -9.44 4.73
CA ASN A 78 -24.55 -9.69 5.33
C ASN A 78 -23.66 -8.45 5.33
N THR A 79 -24.15 -7.30 4.82
CA THR A 79 -23.35 -6.07 4.72
C THR A 79 -24.06 -4.88 5.33
N SER A 80 -23.28 -3.95 5.85
CA SER A 80 -23.72 -2.60 6.21
C SER A 80 -22.78 -1.55 5.62
N ILE A 81 -23.26 -0.31 5.56
CA ILE A 81 -22.47 0.85 5.18
C ILE A 81 -22.18 1.65 6.44
N GLU A 82 -20.90 1.85 6.76
CA GLU A 82 -20.49 2.53 7.98
C GLU A 82 -19.44 3.61 7.71
N ALA A 83 -19.63 4.75 8.37
CA ALA A 83 -18.63 5.81 8.40
C ALA A 83 -17.66 5.57 9.56
N ILE A 84 -16.39 5.91 9.37
CA ILE A 84 -15.38 5.97 10.42
C ILE A 84 -14.85 7.40 10.47
N VAL A 85 -14.81 7.97 11.67
CA VAL A 85 -14.08 9.21 11.96
C VAL A 85 -12.70 8.81 12.48
N ALA A 86 -11.65 9.36 11.89
CA ALA A 86 -10.27 8.98 12.18
C ALA A 86 -9.95 9.08 13.69
N GLN A 87 -9.35 8.02 14.23
CA GLN A 87 -8.96 7.89 15.64
C GLN A 87 -10.16 8.00 16.62
N ASP A 88 -11.39 7.85 16.16
CA ASP A 88 -12.62 8.04 16.94
C ASP A 88 -12.68 9.38 17.67
N LYS A 89 -12.10 10.43 17.10
CA LYS A 89 -11.98 11.77 17.72
C LYS A 89 -12.03 12.89 16.69
N VAL A 90 -12.34 14.08 17.16
CA VAL A 90 -12.30 15.33 16.40
C VAL A 90 -11.45 16.35 17.12
N PRO A 91 -10.35 16.84 16.50
CA PRO A 91 -9.78 16.44 15.22
C PRO A 91 -8.99 15.14 15.30
N GLY A 92 -8.87 14.46 14.16
CA GLY A 92 -8.08 13.25 13.99
C GLY A 92 -7.68 13.06 12.55
N GLY A 93 -6.70 12.18 12.30
CA GLY A 93 -6.27 11.81 10.95
C GLY A 93 -5.77 10.36 10.92
N ALA A 94 -6.24 9.58 9.95
CA ALA A 94 -5.82 8.21 9.70
C ALA A 94 -5.94 7.89 8.21
N THR A 95 -5.19 6.92 7.70
CA THR A 95 -5.34 6.46 6.33
C THR A 95 -6.60 5.62 6.18
N VAL A 96 -7.20 5.56 4.98
CA VAL A 96 -8.39 4.72 4.72
C VAL A 96 -8.08 3.26 5.05
N SER A 97 -6.91 2.78 4.63
CA SER A 97 -6.49 1.41 4.89
C SER A 97 -6.30 1.11 6.38
N SER A 98 -5.76 2.05 7.18
CA SER A 98 -5.63 1.86 8.62
C SER A 98 -6.99 1.90 9.32
N MET A 99 -7.89 2.84 8.96
CA MET A 99 -9.25 2.87 9.50
C MET A 99 -9.97 1.54 9.31
N ALA A 100 -9.90 0.95 8.11
CA ALA A 100 -10.50 -0.36 7.85
C ALA A 100 -9.92 -1.46 8.75
N LYS A 101 -8.60 -1.54 8.83
CA LYS A 101 -7.88 -2.57 9.62
C LYS A 101 -8.14 -2.44 11.11
N ASP A 102 -8.07 -1.22 11.64
CA ASP A 102 -8.20 -0.94 13.08
C ASP A 102 -9.62 -1.18 13.60
N HIS A 103 -10.65 -1.08 12.74
CA HIS A 103 -12.06 -1.31 13.10
C HIS A 103 -12.54 -2.74 12.77
N THR A 104 -11.75 -3.52 12.02
CA THR A 104 -12.07 -4.93 11.73
C THR A 104 -11.88 -5.76 12.98
N VAL A 105 -12.93 -6.43 13.41
CA VAL A 105 -12.96 -7.37 14.54
C VAL A 105 -13.71 -8.63 14.16
N GLU A 106 -13.63 -9.67 14.99
CA GLU A 106 -14.37 -10.91 14.78
C GLU A 106 -15.87 -10.65 14.54
N GLY A 107 -16.40 -11.16 13.43
CA GLY A 107 -17.79 -10.99 13.03
C GLY A 107 -18.13 -9.64 12.38
N LYS A 108 -17.18 -8.72 12.29
CA LYS A 108 -17.35 -7.40 11.68
C LYS A 108 -16.11 -6.97 10.91
N ASN A 109 -16.12 -7.14 9.57
CA ASN A 109 -14.97 -6.90 8.70
C ASN A 109 -15.21 -5.70 7.79
N TYR A 110 -14.40 -4.65 7.91
CA TYR A 110 -14.37 -3.46 7.05
C TYR A 110 -13.54 -3.73 5.80
N PHE A 111 -14.07 -4.48 4.85
CA PHE A 111 -13.31 -5.05 3.74
C PHE A 111 -13.05 -4.12 2.56
N CYS A 112 -13.78 -3.00 2.42
CA CYS A 112 -13.48 -1.97 1.42
C CYS A 112 -14.08 -0.61 1.78
N GLY A 113 -13.54 0.47 1.22
CA GLY A 113 -14.03 1.81 1.45
C GLY A 113 -13.21 2.89 0.76
N VAL A 114 -13.66 4.14 0.93
CA VAL A 114 -13.04 5.35 0.38
C VAL A 114 -12.94 6.45 1.42
N ASN A 115 -12.05 7.43 1.18
CA ASN A 115 -12.04 8.68 1.94
C ASN A 115 -13.32 9.49 1.72
N THR A 116 -13.68 10.34 2.70
CA THR A 116 -14.91 11.14 2.61
C THR A 116 -14.71 12.63 2.88
N ASP A 117 -14.87 13.08 4.13
CA ASP A 117 -15.01 14.48 4.49
C ASP A 117 -13.80 15.35 4.06
N PHE A 118 -14.09 16.53 3.54
CA PHE A 118 -13.13 17.61 3.55
C PHE A 118 -12.73 17.95 4.98
N PHE A 119 -11.46 18.19 5.23
CA PHE A 119 -10.95 18.46 6.57
C PHE A 119 -10.05 19.69 6.62
N LEU A 120 -9.91 20.25 7.80
CA LEU A 120 -9.09 21.43 8.04
C LEU A 120 -7.61 21.06 8.00
N THR A 121 -6.85 21.65 7.07
CA THR A 121 -5.41 21.47 6.92
C THR A 121 -4.60 22.49 7.71
N SER A 122 -5.25 23.52 8.27
CA SER A 122 -4.67 24.57 9.11
C SER A 122 -5.72 25.16 10.01
N GLY A 123 -5.29 25.90 11.02
CA GLY A 123 -6.16 26.66 11.91
C GLY A 123 -6.15 26.17 13.34
N SER A 124 -6.71 27.01 14.21
CA SER A 124 -6.90 26.74 15.63
C SER A 124 -8.30 27.15 16.07
N ALA A 125 -8.82 26.46 17.07
CA ALA A 125 -10.01 26.87 17.79
C ALA A 125 -9.76 28.19 18.55
N SER A 126 -10.83 28.83 19.06
CA SER A 126 -10.74 30.12 19.76
C SER A 126 -9.81 30.11 20.98
N ASN A 127 -9.60 28.96 21.61
CA ASN A 127 -8.66 28.75 22.71
C ASN A 127 -7.22 28.49 22.28
N GLY A 128 -6.91 28.59 20.98
CA GLY A 128 -5.57 28.39 20.41
C GLY A 128 -5.17 26.92 20.15
N LYS A 129 -6.03 25.94 20.47
CA LYS A 129 -5.76 24.53 20.15
C LYS A 129 -5.92 24.27 18.65
N SER A 130 -5.02 23.45 18.09
CA SER A 130 -5.08 23.05 16.67
C SER A 130 -6.38 22.28 16.39
N ILE A 131 -7.03 22.63 15.27
CA ILE A 131 -8.19 21.90 14.70
C ILE A 131 -7.86 21.20 13.39
N VAL A 132 -6.58 21.08 13.07
CA VAL A 132 -6.09 20.34 11.87
C VAL A 132 -6.54 18.90 11.96
N GLY A 133 -7.14 18.38 10.88
CA GLY A 133 -7.73 17.04 10.83
C GLY A 133 -9.23 17.00 11.22
N ALA A 134 -9.83 18.12 11.63
CA ALA A 134 -11.28 18.13 11.90
C ALA A 134 -12.08 18.15 10.59
N PRO A 135 -13.15 17.34 10.44
CA PRO A 135 -14.08 17.45 9.31
C PRO A 135 -14.59 18.89 9.19
N VAL A 136 -14.61 19.45 7.96
CA VAL A 136 -15.10 20.83 7.74
C VAL A 136 -16.57 20.97 8.09
N LYS A 137 -17.35 19.92 7.87
CA LYS A 137 -18.79 19.87 8.07
C LYS A 137 -19.19 18.79 9.08
N ALA A 138 -20.45 18.36 8.99
CA ALA A 138 -21.00 17.36 9.87
C ALA A 138 -20.41 15.97 9.60
N SER A 139 -20.25 15.20 10.67
CA SER A 139 -19.78 13.82 10.63
C SER A 139 -20.51 12.99 11.68
N VAL A 140 -21.12 11.86 11.26
CA VAL A 140 -21.84 10.92 12.11
C VAL A 140 -21.37 9.50 11.81
N ALA A 141 -21.03 8.76 12.84
CA ALA A 141 -20.64 7.36 12.74
C ALA A 141 -21.32 6.53 13.83
N GLY A 142 -21.88 5.38 13.47
CA GLY A 142 -22.61 4.51 14.41
C GLY A 142 -23.79 5.18 15.12
N GLY A 143 -24.37 6.21 14.51
CA GLY A 143 -25.45 7.03 15.10
C GLY A 143 -24.95 8.16 16.00
N GLU A 144 -23.69 8.15 16.44
CA GLU A 144 -23.08 9.20 17.25
C GLU A 144 -22.64 10.39 16.38
N ILE A 145 -22.97 11.60 16.81
CA ILE A 145 -22.56 12.84 16.13
C ILE A 145 -21.19 13.25 16.63
N TYR A 146 -20.18 13.05 15.80
CA TYR A 146 -18.80 13.45 16.09
C TYR A 146 -18.59 14.95 15.96
N ARG A 147 -19.24 15.56 14.98
CA ARG A 147 -19.22 17.02 14.77
C ARG A 147 -20.47 17.46 14.03
N SER A 148 -21.05 18.56 14.44
CA SER A 148 -22.00 19.30 13.63
C SER A 148 -21.28 20.26 12.68
N GLY A 149 -21.77 20.42 11.46
CA GLY A 149 -21.29 21.47 10.57
C GLY A 149 -21.62 22.87 11.10
N SER A 150 -21.03 23.91 10.52
CA SER A 150 -21.47 25.27 10.78
C SER A 150 -22.88 25.51 10.19
N ALA A 151 -23.73 26.25 10.89
CA ALA A 151 -25.12 26.52 10.49
C ALA A 151 -25.26 27.29 9.15
N SER A 152 -24.15 27.81 8.60
CA SER A 152 -24.17 28.75 7.47
C SER A 152 -23.93 28.12 6.10
N THR A 153 -23.86 26.78 5.94
CA THR A 153 -23.48 26.16 4.67
C THR A 153 -24.49 25.14 4.17
N SER A 154 -24.82 25.27 2.89
CA SER A 154 -25.74 24.42 2.11
C SER A 154 -25.02 23.19 1.47
N TRP A 155 -23.86 22.76 1.99
CA TRP A 155 -23.19 21.60 1.42
C TRP A 155 -24.02 20.33 1.61
N PRO A 156 -24.17 19.50 0.60
CA PRO A 156 -24.89 18.24 0.73
C PRO A 156 -24.10 17.27 1.62
N ASN A 157 -24.85 16.47 2.37
CA ASN A 157 -24.31 15.31 3.06
C ASN A 157 -24.87 14.06 2.40
N ILE A 158 -24.07 13.03 2.25
CA ILE A 158 -24.53 11.68 1.95
C ILE A 158 -24.60 10.91 3.27
N PHE A 159 -25.70 10.23 3.51
CA PHE A 159 -25.90 9.56 4.78
C PHE A 159 -26.79 8.32 4.66
N VAL A 160 -26.61 7.40 5.60
CA VAL A 160 -27.52 6.29 5.85
C VAL A 160 -28.45 6.70 6.99
N ASP A 161 -29.78 6.59 6.79
CA ASP A 161 -30.74 6.84 7.83
C ASP A 161 -30.97 5.63 8.76
N ARG A 162 -31.84 5.80 9.77
CA ARG A 162 -32.15 4.72 10.71
C ARG A 162 -32.81 3.50 10.06
N ASP A 163 -33.40 3.65 8.89
CA ASP A 163 -34.04 2.58 8.12
C ASP A 163 -33.07 1.90 7.16
N GLY A 164 -31.79 2.26 7.21
CA GLY A 164 -30.71 1.70 6.39
C GLY A 164 -30.66 2.25 4.96
N LYS A 165 -31.40 3.32 4.66
CA LYS A 165 -31.45 3.89 3.31
C LYS A 165 -30.43 4.99 3.11
N MET A 166 -29.82 5.01 1.95
CA MET A 166 -28.96 6.09 1.48
C MET A 166 -29.80 7.32 1.13
N ASN A 167 -29.29 8.48 1.53
CA ASN A 167 -29.93 9.77 1.27
C ASN A 167 -28.85 10.85 0.99
N ILE A 168 -29.23 11.91 0.28
CA ILE A 168 -28.41 13.12 0.11
C ILE A 168 -29.23 14.34 0.47
N GLY A 169 -28.64 15.27 1.23
CA GLY A 169 -29.29 16.54 1.57
C GLY A 169 -28.43 17.47 2.41
N ALA A 170 -28.77 18.74 2.44
CA ALA A 170 -28.12 19.73 3.31
C ALA A 170 -28.62 19.57 4.73
N VAL A 171 -27.89 18.81 5.55
CA VAL A 171 -28.31 18.46 6.93
C VAL A 171 -27.96 19.59 7.90
N SER A 172 -28.90 19.98 8.77
CA SER A 172 -28.77 20.99 9.82
C SER A 172 -28.93 20.39 11.21
N PHE A 173 -28.00 20.74 12.11
CA PHE A 173 -28.01 20.35 13.53
C PHE A 173 -28.40 21.50 14.47
N ALA A 174 -28.86 22.62 13.94
CA ALA A 174 -29.05 23.87 14.69
C ALA A 174 -30.50 24.11 15.19
N LYS A 175 -31.33 23.08 15.19
CA LYS A 175 -32.77 23.18 15.58
C LYS A 175 -33.14 22.34 16.83
N GLY A 176 -32.14 21.82 17.54
CA GLY A 176 -32.35 21.09 18.80
C GLY A 176 -32.74 22.03 19.96
N THR A 177 -33.05 21.46 21.10
CA THR A 177 -33.42 22.21 22.30
C THR A 177 -32.68 21.72 23.54
N VAL A 178 -32.34 22.62 24.44
CA VAL A 178 -31.86 22.32 25.79
C VAL A 178 -32.79 22.94 26.79
N THR A 179 -33.25 22.19 27.79
CA THR A 179 -34.25 22.59 28.75
C THR A 179 -33.78 22.31 30.18
N VAL A 180 -33.98 23.31 31.05
CA VAL A 180 -33.74 23.24 32.50
C VAL A 180 -34.96 23.81 33.21
N GLY A 181 -35.76 22.97 33.88
CA GLY A 181 -37.05 23.40 34.43
C GLY A 181 -37.95 23.99 33.34
N GLU A 182 -38.32 25.24 33.48
CA GLU A 182 -39.16 25.98 32.51
C GLU A 182 -38.33 26.74 31.43
N LYS A 183 -37.01 26.81 31.59
CA LYS A 183 -36.14 27.55 30.69
C LYS A 183 -35.69 26.68 29.51
N THR A 184 -35.70 27.24 28.32
CA THR A 184 -35.31 26.54 27.10
C THR A 184 -34.44 27.42 26.23
N ALA A 185 -33.39 26.83 25.63
CA ALA A 185 -32.56 27.45 24.62
C ALA A 185 -32.33 26.49 23.43
N THR A 186 -31.89 27.03 22.30
CA THR A 186 -31.60 26.25 21.10
C THR A 186 -30.26 25.54 21.23
N LEU A 187 -30.25 24.21 21.02
CA LEU A 187 -29.04 23.45 20.76
C LEU A 187 -28.60 23.72 19.31
N LYS A 188 -27.45 24.36 19.12
CA LYS A 188 -27.00 24.82 17.82
C LYS A 188 -25.74 24.10 17.28
N ALA A 189 -24.96 23.47 18.16
CA ALA A 189 -23.74 22.81 17.75
C ALA A 189 -23.39 21.61 18.63
N ILE A 190 -22.59 20.69 18.06
CA ILE A 190 -22.02 19.53 18.73
C ILE A 190 -20.55 19.47 18.30
N ASN A 191 -19.62 19.43 19.26
CA ASN A 191 -18.19 19.44 19.05
C ASN A 191 -17.72 20.54 18.08
N ASN A 192 -18.37 21.69 18.16
CA ASN A 192 -18.10 22.87 17.37
C ASN A 192 -18.42 24.12 18.19
N ASP A 193 -17.83 25.25 17.82
CA ASP A 193 -18.05 26.51 18.54
C ASP A 193 -19.55 26.86 18.52
N ALA A 194 -20.07 27.24 19.69
CA ALA A 194 -21.44 27.60 19.81
C ALA A 194 -21.71 28.95 19.11
N PRO A 195 -22.67 29.00 18.18
CA PRO A 195 -23.15 30.28 17.66
C PRO A 195 -23.76 31.13 18.78
N ASP A 196 -23.81 32.44 18.58
CA ASP A 196 -24.46 33.37 19.54
C ASP A 196 -25.91 32.99 19.79
N ASN A 197 -26.37 33.17 21.02
CA ASN A 197 -27.69 32.82 21.49
C ASN A 197 -28.02 31.34 21.31
N GLY A 198 -27.07 30.46 21.59
CA GLY A 198 -27.22 29.01 21.48
C GLY A 198 -26.36 28.23 22.46
N ILE A 199 -26.66 26.94 22.52
CA ILE A 199 -25.90 25.97 23.33
C ILE A 199 -25.15 25.02 22.39
N SER A 200 -23.91 24.66 22.76
CA SER A 200 -23.13 23.60 22.18
C SER A 200 -22.96 22.46 23.18
N ILE A 201 -22.99 21.21 22.69
CA ILE A 201 -22.61 20.05 23.46
C ILE A 201 -21.18 19.65 23.01
N TYR A 202 -20.24 19.56 23.93
CA TYR A 202 -18.95 18.97 23.72
C TYR A 202 -18.90 17.58 24.34
N THR A 203 -18.50 16.59 23.56
CA THR A 203 -18.46 15.18 23.94
C THR A 203 -17.02 14.71 24.23
N PRO A 204 -16.81 13.54 24.85
CA PRO A 204 -15.47 12.95 25.01
C PRO A 204 -14.72 12.71 23.70
N LYS A 205 -15.42 12.75 22.56
CA LYS A 205 -14.84 12.62 21.22
C LYS A 205 -14.13 13.90 20.72
N TYR A 206 -14.23 14.99 21.47
CA TYR A 206 -13.65 16.27 21.09
C TYR A 206 -12.26 16.47 21.70
N TYR A 207 -11.20 16.51 20.87
CA TYR A 207 -9.79 16.58 21.24
C TYR A 207 -9.23 15.34 21.99
N GLY A 208 -7.92 15.36 22.23
CA GLY A 208 -7.23 14.45 23.15
C GLY A 208 -7.35 14.91 24.62
N THR A 209 -6.79 14.16 25.56
CA THR A 209 -6.83 14.47 26.99
C THR A 209 -5.76 15.51 27.35
N PRO A 210 -6.02 16.55 28.17
CA PRO A 210 -7.37 16.97 28.60
C PRO A 210 -8.13 17.66 27.47
N ASN A 211 -9.37 17.27 27.29
CA ASN A 211 -10.26 17.89 26.33
C ASN A 211 -10.80 19.22 26.89
N GLN A 212 -11.02 20.20 26.01
CA GLN A 212 -11.64 21.48 26.39
C GLN A 212 -12.44 22.03 25.22
N PRO A 213 -13.57 22.73 25.46
CA PRO A 213 -14.27 23.48 24.41
C PRO A 213 -13.33 24.41 23.64
N GLY A 214 -13.55 24.53 22.34
CA GLY A 214 -12.75 25.38 21.48
C GLY A 214 -12.92 26.88 21.68
N LEU A 215 -13.97 27.30 22.40
CA LEU A 215 -14.33 28.70 22.58
C LEU A 215 -13.61 29.31 23.77
N ASN A 216 -13.10 30.55 23.56
CA ASN A 216 -12.60 31.41 24.59
C ASN A 216 -13.42 32.71 24.63
N GLY A 217 -13.78 33.22 25.81
CA GLY A 217 -14.59 34.43 25.97
C GLY A 217 -15.84 34.22 26.85
N GLN A 218 -16.78 35.18 26.82
CA GLN A 218 -17.98 35.14 27.68
C GLN A 218 -18.94 34.02 27.27
N CYS A 219 -19.04 33.02 28.13
CA CYS A 219 -19.96 31.89 27.98
C CYS A 219 -20.23 31.28 29.35
N VAL A 220 -21.23 30.40 29.44
CA VAL A 220 -21.43 29.53 30.60
C VAL A 220 -21.12 28.12 30.16
N THR A 221 -20.18 27.45 30.86
CA THR A 221 -19.86 26.05 30.70
C THR A 221 -20.35 25.24 31.88
N VAL A 222 -20.91 24.06 31.63
CA VAL A 222 -21.43 23.15 32.64
C VAL A 222 -20.96 21.74 32.34
N PRO A 223 -20.08 21.15 33.18
CA PRO A 223 -19.73 19.75 33.03
C PRO A 223 -20.87 18.86 33.46
N VAL A 224 -21.19 17.86 32.64
CA VAL A 224 -22.35 16.99 32.84
C VAL A 224 -21.98 15.54 32.50
N THR A 225 -22.69 14.60 33.11
CA THR A 225 -22.67 13.18 32.72
C THR A 225 -23.93 12.82 31.99
N LEU A 226 -23.87 11.87 31.10
CA LEU A 226 -24.99 11.25 30.40
C LEU A 226 -25.29 9.89 31.02
N GLU A 227 -26.47 9.36 30.89
CA GLU A 227 -26.83 8.02 31.35
C GLU A 227 -25.96 6.98 30.62
N GLU A 228 -25.51 5.93 31.34
CA GLU A 228 -24.63 4.90 30.82
C GLU A 228 -25.24 4.21 29.58
N GLY A 229 -24.44 4.10 28.51
CA GLY A 229 -24.86 3.51 27.22
C GLY A 229 -25.63 4.47 26.31
N ASP A 230 -25.87 5.71 26.72
CA ASP A 230 -26.44 6.72 25.81
C ASP A 230 -25.36 7.58 25.15
N TYR A 231 -25.69 8.21 24.02
CA TYR A 231 -24.78 9.02 23.22
C TYR A 231 -25.50 10.14 22.48
N VAL A 232 -24.78 11.15 22.03
CA VAL A 232 -25.33 12.29 21.31
C VAL A 232 -25.66 11.90 19.88
N GLY A 233 -26.94 11.60 19.59
CA GLY A 233 -27.42 11.13 18.28
C GLY A 233 -28.69 11.78 17.83
N ALA A 234 -29.01 11.74 16.54
CA ALA A 234 -30.18 12.35 15.94
C ALA A 234 -31.49 11.77 16.49
N GLY A 235 -32.43 12.67 16.85
CA GLY A 235 -33.75 12.30 17.38
C GLY A 235 -33.74 11.80 18.82
N LYS A 236 -32.61 11.85 19.52
CA LYS A 236 -32.51 11.44 20.93
C LYS A 236 -32.91 12.58 21.87
N THR A 237 -33.60 12.21 22.94
CA THR A 237 -33.80 13.06 24.12
C THR A 237 -32.79 12.60 25.18
N LEU A 238 -31.80 13.43 25.44
CA LEU A 238 -30.71 13.15 26.36
C LEU A 238 -31.04 13.73 27.74
N LYS A 239 -30.71 12.98 28.79
CA LYS A 239 -30.80 13.42 30.18
C LYS A 239 -29.42 13.52 30.77
N PHE A 240 -28.97 14.75 30.96
CA PHE A 240 -27.71 15.06 31.58
C PHE A 240 -27.87 15.35 33.05
N LYS A 241 -26.85 15.01 33.84
CA LYS A 241 -26.72 15.37 35.24
C LYS A 241 -25.49 16.23 35.45
N VAL A 242 -25.62 17.37 36.08
CA VAL A 242 -24.48 18.24 36.38
C VAL A 242 -23.52 17.54 37.35
N CYS A 243 -22.25 17.39 36.94
CA CYS A 243 -21.23 16.68 37.71
C CYS A 243 -20.10 17.58 38.26
N GLY A 244 -20.04 18.85 37.85
CA GLY A 244 -19.01 19.79 38.28
C GLY A 244 -19.49 21.22 38.34
N ALA A 245 -18.61 22.14 38.76
CA ALA A 245 -18.90 23.55 38.87
C ALA A 245 -19.10 24.24 37.51
N THR A 246 -19.98 25.18 37.42
CA THR A 246 -20.20 26.01 36.25
C THR A 246 -18.98 26.96 36.04
N GLY A 247 -18.54 27.11 34.80
CA GLY A 247 -17.49 28.05 34.36
C GLY A 247 -18.10 29.23 33.58
N THR A 248 -17.29 30.29 33.39
CA THR A 248 -17.76 31.51 32.71
C THR A 248 -16.92 31.95 31.52
N ASN A 249 -15.90 31.18 31.14
CA ASN A 249 -14.90 31.58 30.14
C ASN A 249 -14.59 30.51 29.09
N GLY A 250 -15.33 29.40 29.01
CA GLY A 250 -15.02 28.30 28.08
C GLY A 250 -13.89 27.39 28.53
N ASP A 251 -13.28 27.67 29.69
CA ASP A 251 -12.19 26.86 30.24
C ASP A 251 -12.75 25.75 31.14
N CYS A 252 -13.27 24.70 30.51
CA CYS A 252 -13.88 23.56 31.18
C CYS A 252 -13.32 22.29 30.56
N ALA A 253 -12.58 21.49 31.36
CA ALA A 253 -12.07 20.21 30.90
C ALA A 253 -13.22 19.24 30.59
N ILE A 254 -13.06 18.45 29.53
CA ILE A 254 -13.93 17.33 29.21
C ILE A 254 -13.18 16.07 29.66
N ASN A 255 -13.53 15.54 30.83
CA ASN A 255 -12.93 14.32 31.36
C ASN A 255 -13.52 13.07 30.68
N ASP A 256 -12.95 11.92 30.95
CA ASP A 256 -13.46 10.65 30.42
C ASP A 256 -14.88 10.39 30.94
N GLY A 257 -15.82 10.08 30.00
CA GLY A 257 -17.24 9.91 30.31
C GLY A 257 -18.02 11.19 30.61
N GLU A 258 -17.36 12.37 30.62
CA GLU A 258 -18.03 13.66 30.84
C GLU A 258 -18.30 14.37 29.52
N TYR A 259 -19.32 15.23 29.54
CA TYR A 259 -19.70 16.15 28.48
C TYR A 259 -19.65 17.57 29.03
N VAL A 260 -19.58 18.57 28.15
CA VAL A 260 -19.68 19.96 28.53
C VAL A 260 -20.75 20.63 27.72
N LEU A 261 -21.71 21.25 28.43
CA LEU A 261 -22.68 22.14 27.82
C LEU A 261 -22.10 23.57 27.87
N LEU A 262 -22.05 24.23 26.71
CA LEU A 262 -21.54 25.60 26.58
C LEU A 262 -22.59 26.51 25.98
N ALA A 263 -22.99 27.55 26.74
CA ALA A 263 -23.99 28.53 26.31
C ALA A 263 -23.38 29.89 26.04
N ARG A 264 -23.82 30.57 24.98
CA ARG A 264 -23.46 31.94 24.61
C ARG A 264 -24.69 32.85 24.50
N GLY A 265 -24.47 34.16 24.68
CA GLY A 265 -25.52 35.17 24.56
C GLY A 265 -26.68 34.90 25.51
N SER A 266 -27.91 35.08 25.06
CA SER A 266 -29.12 34.86 25.88
C SER A 266 -29.30 33.40 26.33
N ALA A 267 -28.67 32.43 25.67
CA ALA A 267 -28.74 31.03 26.08
C ALA A 267 -28.03 30.76 27.41
N GLN A 268 -27.13 31.67 27.87
CA GLN A 268 -26.48 31.57 29.17
C GLN A 268 -27.49 31.53 30.34
N ASP A 269 -28.65 32.18 30.22
CA ASP A 269 -29.69 32.22 31.25
C ASP A 269 -30.25 30.83 31.57
N VAL A 270 -30.16 29.88 30.63
CA VAL A 270 -30.65 28.48 30.80
C VAL A 270 -29.66 27.68 31.67
N LEU A 271 -28.35 27.89 31.49
CA LEU A 271 -27.31 27.13 32.18
C LEU A 271 -26.77 27.82 33.42
N SER A 272 -27.03 29.13 33.60
CA SER A 272 -26.55 29.89 34.74
C SER A 272 -27.16 29.43 36.06
N GLY A 273 -26.31 29.28 37.09
CA GLY A 273 -26.74 28.95 38.45
C GLY A 273 -26.96 27.46 38.71
N LEU A 274 -26.74 26.59 37.72
CA LEU A 274 -26.80 25.14 37.90
C LEU A 274 -25.78 24.65 38.93
N LYS A 275 -26.14 23.63 39.70
CA LYS A 275 -25.37 23.01 40.77
C LYS A 275 -25.18 21.52 40.46
N VAL A 276 -24.16 20.92 41.06
CA VAL A 276 -23.95 19.50 41.00
C VAL A 276 -25.23 18.73 41.44
N GLY A 277 -25.63 17.81 40.60
CA GLY A 277 -26.84 17.01 40.78
C GLY A 277 -28.09 17.53 40.04
N ASP A 278 -28.08 18.77 39.53
CA ASP A 278 -29.17 19.31 38.70
C ASP A 278 -29.28 18.54 37.38
N GLU A 279 -30.50 18.44 36.84
CA GLU A 279 -30.82 17.79 35.59
C GLU A 279 -30.97 18.76 34.44
N VAL A 280 -30.41 18.40 33.29
CA VAL A 280 -30.55 19.13 32.02
C VAL A 280 -31.04 18.16 30.97
N SER A 281 -32.13 18.51 30.26
CA SER A 281 -32.63 17.73 29.14
C SER A 281 -32.21 18.38 27.81
N ALA A 282 -31.83 17.56 26.84
CA ALA A 282 -31.55 18.05 25.47
C ALA A 282 -32.23 17.16 24.44
N TYR A 283 -32.90 17.78 23.46
CA TYR A 283 -33.39 17.07 22.27
C TYR A 283 -32.50 17.39 21.07
N VAL A 284 -31.93 16.37 20.48
CA VAL A 284 -31.00 16.50 19.33
C VAL A 284 -31.80 16.42 18.03
N LYS A 285 -32.27 17.58 17.54
CA LYS A 285 -33.05 17.67 16.31
C LYS A 285 -32.12 17.88 15.10
N VAL A 286 -32.15 16.95 14.13
CA VAL A 286 -31.43 17.03 12.87
C VAL A 286 -32.45 17.16 11.73
N THR A 287 -32.24 18.10 10.79
CA THR A 287 -33.24 18.39 9.75
C THR A 287 -32.61 18.61 8.38
N ILE A 288 -33.39 18.33 7.31
CA ILE A 288 -33.21 18.87 5.96
C ILE A 288 -34.41 19.82 5.70
N GLY A 289 -34.12 21.12 5.57
CA GLY A 289 -35.13 22.11 5.60
C GLY A 289 -35.92 22.05 6.92
N ASP A 290 -37.25 21.77 6.86
CA ASP A 290 -38.08 21.58 8.03
C ASP A 290 -38.38 20.12 8.38
N THR A 291 -37.95 19.18 7.51
CA THR A 291 -38.14 17.75 7.73
C THR A 291 -37.07 17.20 8.66
N GLU A 292 -37.49 16.51 9.71
CA GLU A 292 -36.55 15.83 10.61
C GLU A 292 -36.02 14.55 9.98
N VAL A 293 -34.70 14.35 10.11
CA VAL A 293 -33.99 13.19 9.58
C VAL A 293 -33.11 12.55 10.66
N PHE A 294 -32.79 11.26 10.48
CA PHE A 294 -32.13 10.47 11.51
C PHE A 294 -30.91 9.74 10.97
N PRO A 295 -29.84 10.47 10.58
CA PRO A 295 -28.64 9.85 10.06
C PRO A 295 -27.95 8.98 11.12
N THR A 296 -27.59 7.76 10.73
CA THR A 296 -26.77 6.84 11.52
C THR A 296 -25.32 6.83 11.06
N GLN A 297 -25.10 7.08 9.78
CA GLN A 297 -23.80 7.27 9.14
C GLN A 297 -23.90 8.50 8.26
N LEU A 298 -22.93 9.41 8.33
CA LEU A 298 -22.98 10.63 7.53
C LEU A 298 -21.58 11.12 7.18
N ALA A 299 -21.39 11.42 5.90
CA ALA A 299 -20.22 12.09 5.36
C ALA A 299 -20.64 13.36 4.59
N CYS A 300 -19.79 14.37 4.63
CA CYS A 300 -20.02 15.61 3.91
C CYS A 300 -19.50 15.53 2.46
N GLY A 301 -20.39 15.84 1.50
CA GLY A 301 -20.05 16.03 0.10
C GLY A 301 -19.99 17.50 -0.32
N ASN A 302 -19.29 17.76 -1.41
CA ASN A 302 -19.29 19.08 -2.04
C ASN A 302 -18.70 19.06 -3.45
N PRO A 303 -19.51 19.26 -4.52
CA PRO A 303 -20.98 19.50 -4.59
C PRO A 303 -21.84 18.22 -4.67
N TRP A 304 -23.15 18.37 -4.69
CA TRP A 304 -24.09 17.42 -5.27
C TRP A 304 -23.87 17.44 -6.78
N ILE A 305 -23.56 16.33 -7.40
CA ILE A 305 -23.09 16.28 -8.79
C ILE A 305 -24.01 15.49 -9.73
N LEU A 306 -24.82 14.58 -9.16
CA LEU A 306 -25.78 13.75 -9.90
C LEU A 306 -27.07 13.69 -9.11
N LYS A 307 -28.21 13.98 -9.78
CA LYS A 307 -29.53 13.96 -9.15
C LYS A 307 -30.57 13.40 -10.10
N ALA A 308 -31.29 12.38 -9.66
CA ALA A 308 -32.28 11.66 -10.46
C ALA A 308 -31.74 11.23 -11.85
N GLY A 309 -30.46 10.85 -11.93
CA GLY A 309 -29.77 10.48 -13.15
C GLY A 309 -29.31 11.64 -14.03
N GLU A 310 -29.55 12.88 -13.63
CA GLU A 310 -29.11 14.06 -14.34
C GLU A 310 -27.83 14.64 -13.73
N VAL A 311 -26.82 14.91 -14.59
CA VAL A 311 -25.56 15.57 -14.18
C VAL A 311 -25.88 17.03 -13.86
N LEU A 312 -25.59 17.45 -12.64
CA LEU A 312 -25.80 18.83 -12.21
C LEU A 312 -24.66 19.71 -12.69
N ASP A 313 -25.05 20.91 -13.14
CA ASP A 313 -24.09 21.97 -13.38
C ASP A 313 -23.59 22.51 -12.04
N SER A 314 -22.31 22.28 -11.76
CA SER A 314 -21.67 22.70 -10.53
C SER A 314 -21.05 24.10 -10.63
N GLU A 315 -21.32 24.83 -11.72
CA GLU A 315 -20.87 26.22 -11.86
C GLU A 315 -21.49 27.10 -10.78
N GLY A 316 -20.71 27.79 -10.07
CA GLY A 316 -21.12 28.87 -9.18
C GLY A 316 -20.56 28.85 -7.79
N ASP A 317 -20.08 27.75 -7.27
CA ASP A 317 -19.69 27.73 -5.85
C ASP A 317 -18.22 27.34 -5.59
N ARG A 318 -17.39 27.08 -6.62
CA ARG A 318 -16.06 26.52 -6.35
C ARG A 318 -15.04 26.66 -7.47
N GLY A 319 -13.99 27.43 -7.21
CA GLY A 319 -12.83 27.53 -8.08
C GLY A 319 -12.10 26.20 -8.36
N ASP A 320 -12.46 25.11 -7.67
CA ASP A 320 -11.90 23.78 -7.84
C ASP A 320 -12.73 22.83 -8.72
N ALA A 321 -14.04 23.09 -8.88
CA ALA A 321 -14.93 22.26 -9.69
C ALA A 321 -14.55 22.26 -11.18
N SER A 322 -13.97 23.36 -11.67
CA SER A 322 -13.54 23.55 -13.05
C SER A 322 -12.13 23.05 -13.35
N ALA A 323 -11.38 22.59 -12.35
CA ALA A 323 -10.04 22.06 -12.54
C ALA A 323 -10.05 20.53 -12.54
N ARG A 324 -9.15 19.93 -13.35
CA ARG A 324 -8.93 18.48 -13.36
C ARG A 324 -8.09 18.05 -12.18
N HIS A 325 -8.68 17.19 -11.34
CA HIS A 325 -8.01 16.64 -10.15
C HIS A 325 -8.31 15.16 -10.00
N PRO A 326 -7.51 14.40 -9.19
CA PRO A 326 -7.99 13.16 -8.61
C PRO A 326 -9.26 13.46 -7.83
N ARG A 327 -10.29 12.62 -7.97
CA ARG A 327 -11.56 12.85 -7.29
C ARG A 327 -12.11 11.58 -6.68
N THR A 328 -12.83 11.76 -5.58
CA THR A 328 -13.62 10.71 -4.95
C THR A 328 -15.10 11.10 -5.01
N GLY A 329 -15.95 10.17 -5.40
CA GLY A 329 -17.38 10.36 -5.46
C GLY A 329 -18.15 9.17 -4.88
N ILE A 330 -19.30 9.46 -4.30
CA ILE A 330 -20.17 8.44 -3.70
C ILE A 330 -21.59 8.68 -4.19
N GLY A 331 -22.24 7.63 -4.67
CA GLY A 331 -23.60 7.69 -5.17
C GLY A 331 -24.37 6.40 -4.95
N TYR A 332 -25.65 6.45 -5.18
CA TYR A 332 -26.55 5.31 -5.05
C TYR A 332 -27.65 5.34 -6.12
N SER A 333 -28.26 4.17 -6.39
CA SER A 333 -29.39 4.05 -7.32
C SER A 333 -30.69 4.56 -6.69
N THR A 334 -31.62 5.11 -7.49
CA THR A 334 -32.90 5.67 -7.01
C THR A 334 -33.74 4.67 -6.22
N ASP A 335 -33.67 3.38 -6.57
CA ASP A 335 -34.35 2.30 -5.85
C ASP A 335 -33.65 1.91 -4.53
N ASN A 336 -32.50 2.54 -4.24
CA ASN A 336 -31.70 2.28 -3.03
C ASN A 336 -31.20 0.83 -2.92
N THR A 337 -30.96 0.17 -4.04
CA THR A 337 -30.44 -1.20 -4.07
C THR A 337 -28.94 -1.27 -4.32
N LYS A 338 -28.33 -0.20 -4.85
CA LYS A 338 -26.93 -0.16 -5.25
C LYS A 338 -26.24 1.07 -4.67
N LEU A 339 -25.08 0.85 -4.03
CA LEU A 339 -24.11 1.89 -3.69
C LEU A 339 -22.98 1.85 -4.73
N VAL A 340 -22.49 3.03 -5.14
CA VAL A 340 -21.31 3.22 -5.96
C VAL A 340 -20.33 4.13 -5.23
N MET A 341 -19.15 3.64 -4.94
CA MET A 341 -18.02 4.44 -4.47
C MET A 341 -16.96 4.47 -5.57
N MET A 342 -16.47 5.65 -5.92
CA MET A 342 -15.57 5.83 -7.08
C MET A 342 -14.39 6.72 -6.74
N VAL A 343 -13.21 6.33 -7.23
CA VAL A 343 -12.01 7.17 -7.27
C VAL A 343 -11.50 7.23 -8.71
N ILE A 344 -11.20 8.44 -9.17
CA ILE A 344 -10.55 8.68 -10.46
C ILE A 344 -9.20 9.32 -10.19
N ASP A 345 -8.12 8.69 -10.65
CA ASP A 345 -6.77 9.21 -10.54
C ASP A 345 -6.58 10.51 -11.32
N GLY A 346 -5.55 11.26 -10.99
CA GLY A 346 -5.20 12.47 -11.71
C GLY A 346 -3.77 12.93 -11.47
N ARG A 347 -3.41 14.07 -12.05
CA ARG A 347 -2.08 14.69 -11.91
C ARG A 347 -0.93 13.78 -12.37
N SER A 348 -1.19 12.89 -13.33
CA SER A 348 -0.19 11.96 -13.85
C SER A 348 -0.32 11.79 -15.37
N ALA A 349 0.72 11.25 -16.01
CA ALA A 349 0.71 10.99 -17.44
C ALA A 349 -0.33 9.92 -17.85
N ILE A 350 -0.68 9.01 -16.95
CA ILE A 350 -1.63 7.91 -17.20
C ILE A 350 -3.06 8.24 -16.76
N SER A 351 -3.28 9.38 -16.10
CA SER A 351 -4.61 9.86 -15.73
C SER A 351 -4.57 11.38 -15.51
N ALA A 352 -5.31 12.10 -16.35
CA ALA A 352 -5.38 13.56 -16.31
C ALA A 352 -6.16 14.10 -15.09
N GLY A 353 -6.99 13.26 -14.47
CA GLY A 353 -8.01 13.68 -13.52
C GLY A 353 -9.28 14.17 -14.21
N VAL A 354 -10.29 14.51 -13.42
CA VAL A 354 -11.61 14.88 -13.94
C VAL A 354 -12.16 16.14 -13.29
N HIS A 355 -13.08 16.79 -13.98
CA HIS A 355 -14.01 17.78 -13.43
C HIS A 355 -15.14 17.06 -12.67
N THR A 356 -15.90 17.78 -11.87
CA THR A 356 -17.02 17.19 -11.11
C THR A 356 -18.14 16.66 -12.00
N GLN A 357 -18.38 17.27 -13.16
CA GLN A 357 -19.35 16.79 -14.15
C GLN A 357 -18.93 15.47 -14.79
N GLU A 358 -17.63 15.29 -15.07
CA GLU A 358 -17.11 14.03 -15.62
C GLU A 358 -17.17 12.91 -14.55
N LEU A 359 -16.91 13.24 -13.27
CA LEU A 359 -17.11 12.31 -12.15
C LEU A 359 -18.58 11.88 -12.05
N ALA A 360 -19.51 12.83 -12.18
CA ALA A 360 -20.95 12.53 -12.18
C ALA A 360 -21.35 11.60 -13.33
N GLY A 361 -20.83 11.86 -14.54
CA GLY A 361 -21.02 11.00 -15.70
C GLY A 361 -20.51 9.58 -15.49
N MET A 362 -19.35 9.44 -14.84
CA MET A 362 -18.78 8.11 -14.49
C MET A 362 -19.58 7.40 -13.39
N LEU A 363 -20.07 8.11 -12.38
CA LEU A 363 -20.93 7.53 -11.36
C LEU A 363 -22.27 7.06 -11.97
N TYR A 364 -22.84 7.82 -12.88
CA TYR A 364 -24.01 7.40 -13.66
C TYR A 364 -23.72 6.17 -14.51
N TYR A 365 -22.58 6.14 -15.19
CA TYR A 365 -22.13 4.97 -15.95
C TYR A 365 -22.02 3.71 -15.07
N ALA A 366 -21.53 3.83 -13.84
CA ALA A 366 -21.41 2.75 -12.86
C ALA A 366 -22.75 2.35 -12.20
N GLY A 367 -23.84 3.11 -12.43
CA GLY A 367 -25.19 2.77 -12.00
C GLY A 367 -25.74 3.59 -10.84
N ALA A 368 -25.12 4.70 -10.46
CA ALA A 368 -25.71 5.68 -9.55
C ALA A 368 -26.72 6.57 -10.26
N ASP A 369 -27.70 7.08 -9.51
CA ASP A 369 -28.66 8.11 -9.92
C ASP A 369 -28.54 9.37 -9.08
N GLU A 370 -28.06 9.21 -7.85
CA GLU A 370 -27.81 10.28 -6.88
C GLU A 370 -26.34 10.21 -6.47
N ALA A 371 -25.59 11.32 -6.50
CA ALA A 371 -24.20 11.30 -6.11
C ALA A 371 -23.64 12.65 -5.66
N VAL A 372 -22.67 12.60 -4.76
CA VAL A 372 -21.87 13.74 -4.29
C VAL A 372 -20.41 13.55 -4.61
N ASN A 373 -19.69 14.64 -4.89
CA ASN A 373 -18.23 14.69 -4.81
C ASN A 373 -17.83 14.85 -3.33
N VAL A 374 -16.82 14.11 -2.89
CA VAL A 374 -16.24 14.24 -1.55
C VAL A 374 -14.80 14.74 -1.66
N ASP A 375 -14.01 14.72 -0.57
CA ASP A 375 -12.62 15.23 -0.61
C ASP A 375 -11.78 14.52 -1.67
N GLY A 376 -11.07 15.30 -2.44
CA GLY A 376 -10.32 14.87 -3.61
C GLY A 376 -8.81 15.15 -3.53
N GLY A 377 -8.16 15.17 -4.68
CA GLY A 377 -6.73 15.45 -4.76
C GLY A 377 -5.89 14.37 -4.09
N GLY A 378 -4.98 14.77 -3.20
CA GLY A 378 -4.13 13.85 -2.45
C GLY A 378 -4.88 12.97 -1.44
N SER A 379 -6.12 13.31 -1.10
CA SER A 379 -6.98 12.51 -0.21
C SER A 379 -7.66 11.34 -0.92
N SER A 380 -7.78 11.39 -2.27
CA SER A 380 -8.46 10.35 -3.05
C SER A 380 -7.81 8.99 -2.85
N THR A 381 -8.52 8.10 -2.15
CA THR A 381 -8.04 6.75 -1.81
C THR A 381 -9.22 5.77 -1.83
N MET A 382 -9.04 4.66 -2.53
CA MET A 382 -9.93 3.50 -2.49
C MET A 382 -9.14 2.29 -1.98
N TYR A 383 -9.68 1.63 -1.00
CA TYR A 383 -9.09 0.47 -0.35
C TYR A 383 -9.99 -0.75 -0.44
N THR A 384 -9.39 -1.92 -0.66
CA THR A 384 -10.02 -3.22 -0.45
C THR A 384 -9.08 -4.12 0.35
N GLU A 385 -9.62 -5.02 1.16
CA GLU A 385 -8.82 -5.98 1.95
C GLU A 385 -7.97 -6.89 1.04
N SER A 386 -8.55 -7.35 -0.06
CA SER A 386 -7.89 -8.30 -0.96
C SER A 386 -6.80 -7.69 -1.83
N LEU A 387 -6.94 -6.43 -2.25
CA LEU A 387 -6.04 -5.80 -3.23
C LEU A 387 -5.26 -4.61 -2.66
N GLY A 388 -5.55 -4.20 -1.42
CA GLY A 388 -4.94 -3.02 -0.80
C GLY A 388 -5.50 -1.71 -1.35
N VAL A 389 -4.68 -0.67 -1.45
CA VAL A 389 -5.04 0.60 -2.08
C VAL A 389 -5.00 0.43 -3.59
N LEU A 390 -6.15 0.67 -4.24
CA LEU A 390 -6.33 0.40 -5.67
C LEU A 390 -5.78 1.48 -6.57
N ASN A 391 -5.99 2.73 -6.20
CA ASN A 391 -5.64 3.88 -7.01
C ASN A 391 -4.22 4.37 -6.73
N LYS A 392 -3.64 5.11 -7.68
CA LYS A 392 -2.35 5.76 -7.51
C LYS A 392 -2.54 7.11 -6.83
N THR A 393 -2.26 7.17 -5.53
CA THR A 393 -2.38 8.40 -4.75
C THR A 393 -1.46 9.50 -5.29
N SER A 394 -1.98 10.72 -5.48
CA SER A 394 -1.22 11.82 -6.10
C SER A 394 -0.10 12.37 -5.20
N ASP A 395 -0.14 12.09 -3.90
CA ASP A 395 0.91 12.45 -2.94
C ASP A 395 2.08 11.45 -2.91
N GLY A 396 1.95 10.33 -3.66
CA GLY A 396 2.92 9.22 -3.66
C GLY A 396 2.79 8.28 -2.45
N HIS A 397 1.90 8.58 -1.54
CA HIS A 397 1.53 7.76 -0.37
C HIS A 397 0.08 8.04 -0.01
N GLU A 398 -0.52 7.15 0.79
CA GLU A 398 -1.87 7.33 1.32
C GLU A 398 -1.90 8.46 2.35
N ARG A 399 -2.74 9.47 2.13
CA ARG A 399 -2.86 10.62 3.03
C ARG A 399 -3.68 10.25 4.26
N ALA A 400 -3.28 10.75 5.44
CA ALA A 400 -4.13 10.74 6.61
C ALA A 400 -5.30 11.73 6.40
N VAL A 401 -6.52 11.23 6.45
CA VAL A 401 -7.79 11.94 6.22
C VAL A 401 -8.66 11.90 7.47
N ALA A 402 -9.67 12.77 7.54
CA ALA A 402 -10.54 12.88 8.72
C ALA A 402 -11.52 11.73 8.87
N SER A 403 -11.94 11.11 7.77
CA SER A 403 -13.00 10.10 7.76
C SER A 403 -13.01 9.27 6.50
N GLY A 404 -13.69 8.13 6.55
CA GLY A 404 -13.97 7.26 5.42
C GLY A 404 -15.35 6.64 5.50
N LEU A 405 -15.86 6.17 4.35
CA LEU A 405 -17.08 5.37 4.24
C LEU A 405 -16.70 3.97 3.78
N PHE A 406 -17.21 2.97 4.47
CA PHE A 406 -16.82 1.58 4.30
C PHE A 406 -18.02 0.67 4.06
N VAL A 407 -17.80 -0.40 3.31
CA VAL A 407 -18.67 -1.57 3.30
C VAL A 407 -18.14 -2.56 4.32
N VAL A 408 -19.02 -3.01 5.18
CA VAL A 408 -18.69 -3.87 6.32
C VAL A 408 -19.42 -5.20 6.19
N ALA A 409 -18.70 -6.30 6.29
CA ALA A 409 -19.31 -7.62 6.38
C ALA A 409 -19.66 -7.94 7.83
N ASN A 410 -20.94 -8.18 8.10
CA ASN A 410 -21.47 -8.55 9.42
C ASN A 410 -21.90 -10.03 9.38
N VAL A 411 -20.93 -10.92 9.56
CA VAL A 411 -21.14 -12.37 9.43
C VAL A 411 -20.36 -13.10 10.52
N PRO A 412 -20.80 -14.31 10.89
CA PRO A 412 -20.02 -15.14 11.83
C PRO A 412 -18.59 -15.37 11.33
N ASP A 413 -17.64 -15.43 12.28
CA ASP A 413 -16.25 -15.78 11.95
C ASP A 413 -16.17 -17.23 11.48
N ASP A 414 -16.06 -17.41 10.17
CA ASP A 414 -15.92 -18.71 9.50
C ASP A 414 -14.64 -18.67 8.66
N LYS A 415 -13.62 -19.41 9.07
CA LYS A 415 -12.31 -19.50 8.40
C LYS A 415 -12.28 -20.59 7.32
N THR A 416 -13.39 -21.27 7.08
CA THR A 416 -13.46 -22.34 6.10
C THR A 416 -13.49 -21.78 4.68
N VAL A 417 -12.55 -22.18 3.83
CA VAL A 417 -12.55 -21.81 2.42
C VAL A 417 -13.69 -22.53 1.71
N ALA A 418 -14.62 -21.77 1.16
CA ALA A 418 -15.77 -22.22 0.38
C ALA A 418 -15.73 -21.74 -1.08
N GLU A 419 -14.91 -20.73 -1.39
CA GLU A 419 -14.68 -20.25 -2.75
C GLU A 419 -13.19 -19.92 -2.90
N VAL A 420 -12.63 -20.27 -4.06
CA VAL A 420 -11.26 -19.94 -4.48
C VAL A 420 -11.32 -18.95 -5.63
N ARG A 421 -10.47 -17.94 -5.59
CA ARG A 421 -10.34 -16.99 -6.71
C ARG A 421 -8.87 -16.79 -7.07
N PHE A 422 -8.63 -16.64 -8.37
CA PHE A 422 -7.37 -16.06 -8.83
C PHE A 422 -7.30 -14.61 -8.36
N VAL A 423 -6.09 -14.14 -8.07
CA VAL A 423 -5.87 -12.71 -7.78
C VAL A 423 -6.09 -11.88 -9.05
N ASP A 424 -5.70 -12.39 -10.20
CA ASP A 424 -5.99 -11.81 -11.51
C ASP A 424 -7.41 -12.17 -12.00
N TRP A 425 -8.04 -11.25 -12.72
CA TRP A 425 -9.41 -11.41 -13.24
C TRP A 425 -9.48 -12.04 -14.63
N ALA A 426 -8.62 -11.57 -15.54
CA ALA A 426 -8.47 -12.07 -16.90
C ALA A 426 -7.09 -11.70 -17.42
N MET A 427 -6.54 -12.48 -18.33
CA MET A 427 -5.18 -12.22 -18.82
C MET A 427 -5.10 -12.27 -20.33
N ASN A 428 -4.53 -11.20 -20.91
CA ASN A 428 -3.85 -11.30 -22.19
C ASN A 428 -2.41 -11.73 -21.89
N PHE A 429 -1.99 -12.82 -22.50
CA PHE A 429 -0.79 -13.53 -22.13
C PHE A 429 0.13 -13.68 -23.34
N PRO A 430 1.42 -13.36 -23.24
CA PRO A 430 2.34 -13.53 -24.35
C PRO A 430 2.66 -15.01 -24.57
N LYS A 431 2.75 -15.43 -25.80
CA LYS A 431 3.32 -16.75 -26.12
C LYS A 431 4.72 -16.85 -25.54
N TYR A 432 5.07 -18.02 -25.03
CA TYR A 432 6.28 -18.32 -24.26
C TYR A 432 6.35 -17.65 -22.89
N GLY A 433 5.34 -16.97 -22.46
CA GLY A 433 5.24 -16.44 -21.11
C GLY A 433 5.14 -17.52 -20.05
N ILE A 434 5.51 -17.16 -18.82
CA ILE A 434 5.31 -17.97 -17.61
C ILE A 434 4.49 -17.19 -16.60
N TYR A 435 3.59 -17.87 -15.92
CA TYR A 435 2.70 -17.26 -14.92
C TYR A 435 2.43 -18.21 -13.77
N THR A 436 2.88 -17.79 -12.58
CA THR A 436 2.56 -18.49 -11.34
C THR A 436 1.45 -17.71 -10.63
N PRO A 437 0.21 -18.15 -10.69
CA PRO A 437 -0.91 -17.44 -10.09
C PRO A 437 -0.86 -17.47 -8.57
N LYS A 438 -1.40 -16.42 -7.97
CA LYS A 438 -1.77 -16.39 -6.55
C LYS A 438 -3.27 -16.60 -6.40
N PHE A 439 -3.66 -17.13 -5.27
CA PHE A 439 -5.05 -17.46 -4.99
C PHE A 439 -5.49 -16.91 -3.66
N TYR A 440 -6.73 -16.42 -3.63
CA TYR A 440 -7.44 -16.06 -2.43
C TYR A 440 -8.47 -17.12 -2.07
N GLY A 441 -8.59 -17.41 -0.76
CA GLY A 441 -9.65 -18.21 -0.19
C GLY A 441 -10.73 -17.33 0.43
N TYR A 442 -11.99 -17.56 0.06
CA TYR A 442 -13.15 -16.87 0.64
C TYR A 442 -14.06 -17.88 1.33
N ASN A 443 -14.69 -17.48 2.41
CA ASN A 443 -15.69 -18.31 3.07
C ASN A 443 -17.04 -18.28 2.33
N LYS A 444 -18.01 -19.03 2.82
CA LYS A 444 -19.38 -19.12 2.23
C LYS A 444 -20.15 -17.80 2.21
N TYR A 445 -19.73 -16.81 2.97
CA TYR A 445 -20.32 -15.47 2.99
C TYR A 445 -19.62 -14.52 2.01
N GLY A 446 -18.53 -14.94 1.39
CA GLY A 446 -17.71 -14.12 0.49
C GLY A 446 -16.69 -13.23 1.21
N VAL A 447 -16.40 -13.49 2.49
CA VAL A 447 -15.34 -12.81 3.24
C VAL A 447 -14.01 -13.49 2.97
N LEU A 448 -12.97 -12.69 2.74
CA LEU A 448 -11.60 -13.16 2.54
C LEU A 448 -11.07 -13.81 3.84
N VAL A 449 -10.58 -15.03 3.73
CA VAL A 449 -10.05 -15.80 4.88
C VAL A 449 -8.62 -16.29 4.69
N ASP A 450 -8.15 -16.29 3.44
CA ASP A 450 -6.78 -16.65 3.10
C ASP A 450 -6.28 -15.80 1.93
N THR A 451 -5.19 -15.07 2.12
CA THR A 451 -4.58 -14.17 1.13
C THR A 451 -3.44 -14.82 0.33
N ASP A 452 -3.07 -16.05 0.66
CA ASP A 452 -1.99 -16.80 0.01
C ASP A 452 -2.28 -18.30 0.05
N LEU A 453 -3.45 -18.68 -0.48
CA LEU A 453 -3.98 -20.03 -0.42
C LEU A 453 -3.04 -21.02 -1.12
N GLN A 454 -2.50 -21.96 -0.37
CA GLN A 454 -1.58 -22.98 -0.82
C GLN A 454 -2.29 -24.30 -1.18
N GLY A 455 -1.61 -25.18 -1.91
CA GLY A 455 -2.15 -26.50 -2.28
C GLY A 455 -3.18 -26.49 -3.41
N VAL A 456 -3.29 -25.39 -4.14
CA VAL A 456 -4.14 -25.26 -5.32
C VAL A 456 -3.47 -25.96 -6.49
N LYS A 457 -4.23 -26.80 -7.20
CA LYS A 457 -3.77 -27.52 -8.41
C LYS A 457 -4.25 -26.79 -9.66
N LEU A 458 -3.32 -26.50 -10.58
CA LEU A 458 -3.60 -25.88 -11.86
C LEU A 458 -3.86 -26.92 -12.96
N SER A 459 -4.67 -26.54 -13.92
CA SER A 459 -4.81 -27.19 -15.22
C SER A 459 -5.12 -26.17 -16.30
N CYS A 460 -4.81 -26.50 -17.55
CA CYS A 460 -5.10 -25.65 -18.70
C CYS A 460 -5.50 -26.48 -19.92
N ASP A 461 -6.06 -25.82 -20.93
CA ASP A 461 -6.22 -26.43 -22.26
C ASP A 461 -4.83 -26.64 -22.88
N LYS A 462 -4.54 -27.88 -23.32
CA LYS A 462 -3.27 -28.24 -23.96
C LYS A 462 -2.98 -27.45 -25.24
N ALA A 463 -3.99 -26.90 -25.88
CA ALA A 463 -3.82 -26.02 -27.04
C ALA A 463 -3.22 -24.68 -26.70
N LEU A 464 -3.35 -24.23 -25.43
CA LEU A 464 -2.80 -22.94 -24.95
C LEU A 464 -1.40 -23.09 -24.38
N GLY A 465 -1.07 -24.23 -23.80
CA GLY A 465 0.20 -24.42 -23.11
C GLY A 465 0.19 -25.63 -22.18
N GLU A 466 1.07 -25.58 -21.22
CA GLU A 466 1.25 -26.65 -20.23
C GLU A 466 1.44 -26.08 -18.82
N ILE A 467 1.22 -26.94 -17.83
CA ILE A 467 1.49 -26.61 -16.43
C ILE A 467 2.84 -27.24 -16.07
N VAL A 468 3.76 -26.40 -15.61
CA VAL A 468 5.14 -26.73 -15.25
C VAL A 468 5.39 -26.44 -13.76
N ASN A 469 6.63 -26.63 -13.29
CA ASN A 469 7.05 -26.38 -11.92
C ASN A 469 6.14 -27.04 -10.87
N ASP A 470 6.03 -28.37 -10.94
CA ASP A 470 5.25 -29.20 -10.03
C ASP A 470 3.75 -28.80 -9.95
N GLY A 471 3.23 -28.28 -11.04
CA GLY A 471 1.81 -27.96 -11.14
C GLY A 471 1.45 -26.54 -10.72
N SER A 472 2.43 -25.66 -10.47
CA SER A 472 2.21 -24.31 -9.96
C SER A 472 2.23 -23.20 -11.02
N THR A 473 2.80 -23.45 -12.20
CA THR A 473 3.09 -22.42 -13.20
C THR A 473 2.51 -22.77 -14.56
N PHE A 474 1.80 -21.84 -15.16
CA PHE A 474 1.38 -21.93 -16.56
C PHE A 474 2.48 -21.44 -17.49
N TYR A 475 2.82 -22.23 -18.51
CA TYR A 475 3.70 -21.88 -19.61
C TYR A 475 2.92 -21.87 -20.91
N GLY A 476 2.76 -20.71 -21.53
CA GLY A 476 1.96 -20.50 -22.72
C GLY A 476 2.72 -20.84 -24.00
N THR A 477 2.53 -22.05 -24.56
CA THR A 477 3.24 -22.50 -25.76
C THR A 477 2.39 -22.41 -27.03
N GLY A 478 1.06 -22.35 -26.88
CA GLY A 478 0.10 -22.20 -27.97
C GLY A 478 -0.35 -20.76 -28.19
N GLU A 479 -1.39 -20.57 -28.99
CA GLU A 479 -2.05 -19.29 -29.23
C GLU A 479 -3.56 -19.51 -29.26
N GLY A 480 -4.30 -18.53 -28.75
CA GLY A 480 -5.76 -18.56 -28.73
C GLY A 480 -6.37 -18.22 -27.38
N MET A 481 -7.68 -18.33 -27.32
CA MET A 481 -8.48 -18.07 -26.12
C MET A 481 -8.85 -19.37 -25.42
N GLY A 482 -8.85 -19.32 -24.09
CA GLY A 482 -9.27 -20.42 -23.23
C GLY A 482 -9.18 -20.03 -21.76
N ALA A 483 -8.91 -20.99 -20.88
CA ALA A 483 -8.88 -20.73 -19.46
C ALA A 483 -7.82 -21.53 -18.72
N LEU A 484 -7.29 -20.96 -17.65
CA LEU A 484 -6.67 -21.69 -16.57
C LEU A 484 -7.74 -22.09 -15.56
N LYS A 485 -7.64 -23.31 -15.04
CA LYS A 485 -8.50 -23.80 -13.96
C LYS A 485 -7.65 -24.10 -12.75
N ALA A 486 -8.16 -23.71 -11.59
CA ALA A 486 -7.59 -23.99 -10.30
C ALA A 486 -8.55 -24.88 -9.51
N THR A 487 -8.03 -25.89 -8.82
CA THR A 487 -8.83 -26.81 -7.99
C THR A 487 -8.21 -26.88 -6.61
N TYR A 488 -9.02 -26.64 -5.57
CA TYR A 488 -8.68 -26.75 -4.18
C TYR A 488 -9.76 -27.49 -3.41
N ASN A 489 -9.46 -28.67 -2.87
CA ASN A 489 -10.42 -29.51 -2.12
C ASN A 489 -11.77 -29.71 -2.84
N GLY A 490 -11.77 -29.83 -4.18
CA GLY A 490 -12.97 -29.96 -4.98
C GLY A 490 -13.69 -28.67 -5.34
N ILE A 491 -13.16 -27.51 -4.89
CA ILE A 491 -13.64 -26.18 -5.28
C ILE A 491 -12.88 -25.76 -6.53
N GLU A 492 -13.58 -25.28 -7.55
CA GLU A 492 -12.97 -24.86 -8.82
C GLU A 492 -13.03 -23.33 -8.98
N ALA A 493 -11.96 -22.78 -9.53
CA ALA A 493 -11.89 -21.40 -10.02
C ALA A 493 -11.39 -21.39 -11.47
N VAL A 494 -11.81 -20.38 -12.24
CA VAL A 494 -11.48 -20.25 -13.66
C VAL A 494 -10.98 -18.85 -13.93
N LEU A 495 -9.81 -18.75 -14.62
CA LEU A 495 -9.24 -17.51 -15.11
C LEU A 495 -9.25 -17.54 -16.65
N PRO A 496 -10.01 -16.67 -17.32
CA PRO A 496 -9.94 -16.50 -18.77
C PRO A 496 -8.56 -16.03 -19.21
N VAL A 497 -8.00 -16.70 -20.22
CA VAL A 497 -6.67 -16.35 -20.77
C VAL A 497 -6.75 -16.28 -22.30
N ASN A 498 -6.14 -15.25 -22.86
CA ASN A 498 -5.89 -15.12 -24.29
C ASN A 498 -4.38 -15.12 -24.53
N VAL A 499 -3.85 -16.21 -25.07
CA VAL A 499 -2.42 -16.30 -25.44
C VAL A 499 -2.24 -15.80 -26.86
N SER A 500 -1.36 -14.85 -27.06
CA SER A 500 -1.08 -14.26 -28.37
C SER A 500 0.42 -14.17 -28.64
N ALA A 501 0.79 -14.19 -29.94
CA ALA A 501 2.15 -13.81 -30.31
C ALA A 501 2.45 -12.40 -29.78
N SER A 502 3.65 -12.20 -29.24
CA SER A 502 4.12 -10.89 -28.80
C SER A 502 5.30 -10.46 -29.65
N ASP A 503 5.19 -9.32 -30.27
CA ASP A 503 6.30 -8.66 -30.99
C ASP A 503 7.15 -7.78 -30.08
N ASP A 504 6.70 -7.54 -28.84
CA ASP A 504 7.34 -6.66 -27.86
C ASP A 504 8.14 -7.43 -26.81
N VAL A 505 8.81 -8.52 -27.24
CA VAL A 505 9.75 -9.25 -26.37
C VAL A 505 11.02 -8.43 -26.19
N ALA A 506 11.52 -8.33 -24.98
CA ALA A 506 12.73 -7.60 -24.64
C ALA A 506 13.50 -8.25 -23.50
N PHE A 507 14.79 -8.04 -23.45
CA PHE A 507 15.54 -8.31 -22.23
C PHE A 507 15.24 -7.20 -21.22
N ARG A 508 15.00 -7.59 -19.98
CA ARG A 508 14.77 -6.64 -18.90
C ARG A 508 15.96 -5.71 -18.67
N LEU A 509 17.17 -6.26 -18.83
CA LEU A 509 18.43 -5.52 -18.77
C LEU A 509 19.23 -5.68 -20.06
N LYS A 510 19.77 -4.56 -20.55
CA LYS A 510 20.66 -4.52 -21.71
C LYS A 510 22.15 -4.45 -21.34
N ASN A 511 22.45 -4.09 -20.10
CA ASN A 511 23.80 -4.06 -19.55
C ASN A 511 23.77 -4.84 -18.23
N ILE A 512 24.52 -5.91 -18.19
CA ILE A 512 24.52 -6.91 -17.11
C ILE A 512 25.92 -6.98 -16.54
N VAL A 513 26.04 -7.02 -15.23
CA VAL A 513 27.31 -7.23 -14.54
C VAL A 513 27.22 -8.51 -13.73
N ILE A 514 28.16 -9.42 -13.95
CA ILE A 514 28.24 -10.69 -13.26
C ILE A 514 29.65 -10.94 -12.73
N ASP A 515 29.77 -11.87 -11.78
CA ASP A 515 31.05 -12.45 -11.38
C ASP A 515 31.22 -13.85 -12.01
N ASN A 516 32.30 -14.55 -11.65
CA ASN A 516 32.54 -15.92 -12.07
C ASN A 516 32.12 -16.97 -11.02
N LYS A 517 31.34 -16.58 -10.00
CA LYS A 517 31.01 -17.42 -8.85
C LYS A 517 29.57 -17.94 -8.88
N ARG A 518 28.70 -17.27 -9.60
CA ARG A 518 27.25 -17.51 -9.60
C ARG A 518 26.75 -17.82 -11.00
N GLU A 519 25.55 -18.40 -11.04
CA GLU A 519 24.77 -18.62 -12.26
C GLU A 519 23.65 -17.59 -12.33
N TYR A 520 23.47 -16.99 -13.49
CA TYR A 520 22.56 -15.87 -13.68
C TYR A 520 21.54 -16.19 -14.79
N PRO A 521 20.31 -16.63 -14.47
CA PRO A 521 19.27 -16.79 -15.47
C PRO A 521 18.97 -15.44 -16.14
N MET A 522 18.95 -15.43 -17.48
CA MET A 522 18.54 -14.24 -18.22
C MET A 522 17.07 -13.90 -17.98
N GLU A 523 16.78 -12.64 -17.79
CA GLU A 523 15.42 -12.15 -17.65
C GLU A 523 14.91 -11.61 -18.98
N VAL A 524 13.87 -12.27 -19.49
CA VAL A 524 13.18 -11.90 -20.72
C VAL A 524 11.75 -11.55 -20.37
N GLN A 525 11.23 -10.50 -20.97
CA GLN A 525 9.89 -10.02 -20.72
C GLN A 525 9.16 -9.60 -22.01
N ALA A 526 7.85 -9.56 -21.95
CA ALA A 526 7.01 -8.96 -22.98
C ALA A 526 6.00 -8.01 -22.34
N VAL A 527 5.57 -7.02 -23.06
CA VAL A 527 4.51 -6.10 -22.61
C VAL A 527 3.22 -6.44 -23.35
N VAL A 528 2.19 -6.78 -22.58
CA VAL A 528 0.85 -7.05 -23.10
C VAL A 528 -0.17 -6.23 -22.31
N ASN A 529 -0.92 -5.36 -22.99
CA ASN A 529 -1.89 -4.44 -22.38
C ASN A 529 -1.30 -3.66 -21.18
N GLU A 530 -0.14 -3.03 -21.40
CA GLU A 530 0.62 -2.26 -20.40
C GLU A 530 1.14 -3.07 -19.19
N LYS A 531 0.87 -4.37 -19.15
CA LYS A 531 1.38 -5.29 -18.10
C LYS A 531 2.64 -5.98 -18.63
N THR A 532 3.74 -5.84 -17.89
CA THR A 532 4.98 -6.58 -18.17
C THR A 532 4.86 -8.00 -17.65
N MET A 533 5.15 -8.98 -18.49
CA MET A 533 5.09 -10.40 -18.16
C MET A 533 6.41 -11.10 -18.48
N PRO A 534 6.87 -12.01 -17.61
CA PRO A 534 8.09 -12.77 -17.88
C PRO A 534 7.89 -13.78 -19.01
N ILE A 535 8.88 -13.87 -19.88
CA ILE A 535 9.01 -14.88 -20.91
C ILE A 535 9.98 -15.95 -20.41
N ASN A 536 9.65 -17.22 -20.62
CA ASN A 536 10.52 -18.31 -20.24
C ASN A 536 11.83 -18.28 -21.08
N PRO A 537 13.02 -18.12 -20.46
CA PRO A 537 14.28 -18.09 -21.21
C PRO A 537 14.54 -19.34 -22.04
N VAL A 538 13.96 -20.48 -21.66
CA VAL A 538 14.09 -21.75 -22.43
C VAL A 538 13.44 -21.69 -23.82
N ALA A 539 12.55 -20.73 -24.07
CA ALA A 539 11.95 -20.52 -25.40
C ALA A 539 12.95 -19.91 -26.41
N LEU A 540 14.06 -19.32 -25.94
CA LEU A 540 15.04 -18.63 -26.76
C LEU A 540 16.21 -19.56 -27.08
N THR A 541 16.79 -19.38 -28.27
CA THR A 541 18.12 -19.91 -28.58
C THR A 541 19.15 -18.87 -28.24
N TRP A 542 20.16 -19.26 -27.44
CA TRP A 542 21.15 -18.34 -26.88
C TRP A 542 22.53 -18.56 -27.48
N THR A 543 23.26 -17.46 -27.61
CA THR A 543 24.69 -17.48 -28.03
C THR A 543 25.45 -16.38 -27.32
N SER A 544 26.72 -16.64 -27.00
CA SER A 544 27.71 -15.66 -26.59
C SER A 544 28.64 -15.33 -27.76
N GLU A 545 29.02 -14.06 -27.86
CA GLU A 545 30.04 -13.63 -28.84
C GLU A 545 31.43 -14.09 -28.44
N ASN A 546 31.73 -14.22 -27.13
CA ASN A 546 32.99 -14.70 -26.60
C ASN A 546 32.83 -15.57 -25.36
N ASP A 547 32.81 -16.88 -25.56
CA ASP A 547 32.67 -17.87 -24.48
C ASP A 547 33.88 -17.87 -23.51
N GLY A 548 35.02 -17.27 -23.88
CA GLY A 548 36.15 -17.09 -23.00
C GLY A 548 35.96 -16.03 -21.92
N ILE A 549 34.94 -15.14 -22.09
CA ILE A 549 34.56 -14.11 -21.11
C ILE A 549 33.35 -14.54 -20.36
N ALA A 550 32.25 -14.90 -21.04
CA ALA A 550 31.05 -15.43 -20.44
C ALA A 550 30.41 -16.48 -21.35
N THR A 551 29.90 -17.53 -20.75
CA THR A 551 29.11 -18.57 -21.45
C THR A 551 27.64 -18.41 -21.12
N ILE A 552 26.78 -18.85 -22.05
CA ILE A 552 25.32 -18.95 -21.81
C ILE A 552 24.80 -20.31 -22.24
N GLY A 553 23.97 -20.93 -21.42
CA GLY A 553 23.34 -22.19 -21.80
C GLY A 553 22.40 -21.99 -23.00
N ALA A 554 22.67 -22.75 -24.07
CA ALA A 554 22.00 -22.56 -25.38
C ALA A 554 20.49 -22.71 -25.32
N THR A 555 19.95 -23.46 -24.35
CA THR A 555 18.54 -23.81 -24.20
C THR A 555 17.93 -23.43 -22.85
N ASP A 556 18.75 -23.08 -21.86
CA ASP A 556 18.26 -22.67 -20.53
C ASP A 556 18.44 -21.18 -20.24
N GLY A 557 19.25 -20.50 -21.07
CA GLY A 557 19.51 -19.07 -20.92
C GLY A 557 20.27 -18.71 -19.63
N VAL A 558 21.01 -19.65 -19.04
CA VAL A 558 21.79 -19.40 -17.83
C VAL A 558 23.17 -18.88 -18.19
N LEU A 559 23.45 -17.67 -17.76
CA LEU A 559 24.69 -16.94 -18.00
C LEU A 559 25.70 -17.25 -16.88
N ARG A 560 26.99 -17.47 -17.28
CA ARG A 560 28.10 -17.76 -16.37
C ARG A 560 29.33 -16.96 -16.78
N GLY A 561 29.95 -16.25 -15.84
CA GLY A 561 31.21 -15.55 -16.06
C GLY A 561 32.37 -16.51 -16.06
N VAL A 562 33.35 -16.29 -16.96
CA VAL A 562 34.58 -17.11 -17.12
C VAL A 562 35.82 -16.30 -16.76
N ALA A 563 35.99 -15.13 -17.35
CA ALA A 563 37.15 -14.26 -17.14
C ALA A 563 36.71 -12.79 -17.21
N ASP A 564 37.50 -11.91 -16.60
CA ASP A 564 37.29 -10.46 -16.70
C ASP A 564 37.19 -10.00 -18.13
N GLY A 565 36.23 -9.15 -18.42
CA GLY A 565 36.05 -8.59 -19.75
C GLY A 565 34.59 -8.31 -20.07
N THR A 566 34.31 -7.99 -21.32
CA THR A 566 32.98 -7.72 -21.83
C THR A 566 32.66 -8.59 -23.04
N THR A 567 31.46 -9.08 -23.15
CA THR A 567 30.96 -9.82 -24.31
C THR A 567 29.51 -9.47 -24.59
N THR A 568 28.97 -9.85 -25.74
CA THR A 568 27.56 -9.69 -26.09
C THR A 568 26.88 -11.05 -26.06
N ILE A 569 25.74 -11.11 -25.35
CA ILE A 569 24.83 -12.25 -25.35
C ILE A 569 23.68 -11.95 -26.28
N THR A 570 23.35 -12.93 -27.15
CA THR A 570 22.22 -12.85 -28.07
C THR A 570 21.21 -13.96 -27.77
N GLY A 571 19.93 -13.61 -27.67
CA GLY A 571 18.80 -14.53 -27.59
C GLY A 571 17.83 -14.33 -28.74
N LYS A 572 17.29 -15.43 -29.29
CA LYS A 572 16.39 -15.40 -30.46
C LYS A 572 15.15 -16.29 -30.22
N VAL A 573 13.98 -15.76 -30.53
CA VAL A 573 12.73 -16.53 -30.58
C VAL A 573 11.79 -15.91 -31.64
N GLY A 574 11.31 -16.71 -32.58
CA GLY A 574 10.51 -16.18 -33.70
C GLY A 574 11.24 -15.09 -34.46
N SER A 575 10.60 -13.93 -34.60
CA SER A 575 11.21 -12.71 -35.18
C SER A 575 12.07 -11.89 -34.23
N PHE A 576 11.97 -12.15 -32.93
CA PHE A 576 12.74 -11.43 -31.92
C PHE A 576 14.22 -11.80 -31.93
N VAL A 577 15.08 -10.79 -31.92
CA VAL A 577 16.52 -10.90 -31.70
C VAL A 577 16.91 -9.85 -30.67
N GLY A 578 17.24 -10.28 -29.47
CA GLY A 578 17.70 -9.40 -28.41
C GLY A 578 19.18 -9.56 -28.15
N THR A 579 19.83 -8.48 -27.73
CA THR A 579 21.23 -8.48 -27.28
C THR A 579 21.38 -7.81 -25.93
N ALA A 580 22.30 -8.32 -25.12
CA ALA A 580 22.74 -7.71 -23.87
C ALA A 580 24.25 -7.66 -23.79
N ASN A 581 24.79 -6.53 -23.33
CA ASN A 581 26.20 -6.40 -23.02
C ASN A 581 26.44 -6.98 -21.62
N VAL A 582 27.34 -7.92 -21.52
CA VAL A 582 27.72 -8.57 -20.26
C VAL A 582 29.14 -8.17 -19.88
N SER A 583 29.29 -7.61 -18.70
CA SER A 583 30.58 -7.34 -18.07
C SER A 583 30.81 -8.38 -16.98
N VAL A 584 31.89 -9.15 -17.12
CA VAL A 584 32.36 -10.05 -16.06
C VAL A 584 33.39 -9.30 -15.24
N GLU A 585 33.15 -9.18 -13.94
CA GLU A 585 33.98 -8.43 -13.00
C GLU A 585 34.37 -9.33 -11.83
N ILE A 586 35.60 -9.82 -11.83
CA ILE A 586 36.10 -10.76 -10.83
C ILE A 586 36.86 -9.97 -9.76
N PRO A 587 36.42 -9.93 -8.51
CA PRO A 587 37.11 -9.22 -7.45
C PRO A 587 38.51 -9.78 -7.21
N THR A 588 39.52 -8.89 -7.18
CA THR A 588 40.92 -9.25 -6.94
C THR A 588 41.30 -9.26 -5.45
N GLY A 589 40.39 -8.87 -4.58
CA GLY A 589 40.56 -8.84 -3.13
C GLY A 589 39.23 -8.87 -2.40
N GLU A 590 39.26 -9.17 -1.10
CA GLU A 590 38.05 -9.20 -0.26
C GLU A 590 37.45 -7.81 0.01
N VAL A 591 38.28 -6.76 -0.10
CA VAL A 591 37.87 -5.38 0.16
C VAL A 591 38.46 -4.48 -0.92
N MET A 592 37.62 -3.69 -1.56
CA MET A 592 38.01 -2.72 -2.58
C MET A 592 37.39 -1.33 -2.29
N PRO A 593 38.11 -0.22 -2.55
CA PRO A 593 37.56 1.10 -2.41
C PRO A 593 36.42 1.30 -3.41
N ILE A 594 35.32 1.96 -2.98
CA ILE A 594 34.17 2.28 -3.85
C ILE A 594 34.57 3.38 -4.84
N ALA A 595 35.28 4.40 -4.36
CA ALA A 595 35.80 5.46 -5.20
C ALA A 595 36.95 6.20 -4.50
N GLU A 596 37.87 6.72 -5.29
CA GLU A 596 38.82 7.73 -4.84
C GLU A 596 38.10 9.09 -4.72
N TYR A 597 38.35 9.82 -3.65
CA TYR A 597 37.92 11.21 -3.55
C TYR A 597 38.91 12.10 -4.27
N LYS A 598 38.42 12.91 -5.20
CA LYS A 598 39.19 13.98 -5.86
C LYS A 598 38.47 15.30 -5.66
N ASP A 599 39.24 16.33 -5.34
CA ASP A 599 38.67 17.67 -5.14
C ASP A 599 37.93 18.13 -6.41
N GLY A 600 36.72 18.66 -6.20
CA GLY A 600 35.86 19.15 -7.29
C GLY A 600 35.01 18.10 -8.02
N GLU A 601 35.23 16.81 -7.82
CA GLU A 601 34.40 15.74 -8.41
C GLU A 601 33.15 15.42 -7.57
N TRP A 602 33.18 15.73 -6.28
CA TRP A 602 32.09 15.49 -5.34
C TRP A 602 31.33 16.78 -5.05
N LYS A 603 30.01 16.72 -5.11
CA LYS A 603 29.15 17.79 -4.65
C LYS A 603 28.96 17.65 -3.13
N ASN A 604 29.46 18.62 -2.39
CA ASN A 604 29.39 18.62 -0.96
C ASN A 604 28.26 19.58 -0.50
N SER A 605 27.43 19.15 0.40
CA SER A 605 26.34 19.97 0.96
C SER A 605 26.26 19.81 2.47
N GLN A 606 25.71 20.83 3.14
CA GLN A 606 25.51 20.82 4.58
C GLN A 606 24.29 21.65 4.99
N PHE A 607 23.79 21.34 6.17
CA PHE A 607 22.85 22.15 6.92
C PHE A 607 23.25 22.13 8.39
N GLY A 608 23.12 23.28 9.09
CA GLY A 608 23.49 23.38 10.51
C GLY A 608 24.97 23.67 10.76
N GLY A 609 25.72 24.07 9.72
CA GLY A 609 27.13 24.51 9.82
C GLY A 609 27.48 25.52 8.74
N THR A 610 28.74 25.98 8.75
CA THR A 610 29.38 26.84 7.76
C THR A 610 30.79 26.34 7.46
N ASP A 611 31.43 26.94 6.48
CA ASP A 611 32.85 26.72 6.13
C ASP A 611 33.18 25.23 5.88
N LEU A 612 32.27 24.54 5.17
CA LEU A 612 32.51 23.15 4.80
C LEU A 612 33.65 23.04 3.79
N VAL A 613 34.71 22.37 4.18
CA VAL A 613 35.87 22.05 3.33
C VAL A 613 36.07 20.54 3.38
N VAL A 614 36.04 19.91 2.22
CA VAL A 614 36.30 18.48 2.07
C VAL A 614 37.56 18.32 1.22
N SER A 615 38.51 17.56 1.71
CA SER A 615 39.79 17.31 1.06
C SER A 615 40.12 15.82 1.02
N ALA A 616 40.88 15.41 0.01
CA ALA A 616 41.28 14.02 -0.18
C ALA A 616 42.26 13.54 0.90
N LEU A 617 42.15 12.27 1.28
CA LEU A 617 43.13 11.46 1.98
C LEU A 617 43.53 10.31 1.05
N ASP A 618 44.62 9.58 1.36
CA ASP A 618 45.11 8.47 0.54
C ASP A 618 44.03 7.44 0.18
N ASN A 619 43.11 7.14 1.11
CA ASN A 619 41.97 6.24 0.92
C ASN A 619 40.66 6.76 1.46
N GLY A 620 40.38 8.07 1.36
CA GLY A 620 39.15 8.62 1.91
C GLY A 620 39.11 10.15 1.90
N VAL A 621 38.39 10.72 2.86
CA VAL A 621 38.19 12.17 2.95
C VAL A 621 38.36 12.71 4.37
N LYS A 622 38.83 13.95 4.42
CA LYS A 622 38.86 14.79 5.59
C LYS A 622 37.82 15.91 5.41
N ILE A 623 36.96 16.08 6.40
CA ILE A 623 35.87 17.04 6.41
C ILE A 623 36.11 18.05 7.55
N ASN A 624 36.25 19.31 7.21
CA ASN A 624 36.30 20.40 8.15
C ASN A 624 35.03 21.25 8.01
N TYR A 625 34.43 21.66 9.14
CA TYR A 625 33.29 22.55 9.13
C TYR A 625 33.15 23.28 10.47
N THR A 626 32.36 24.35 10.47
CA THR A 626 32.07 25.15 11.64
C THR A 626 30.59 25.06 12.00
N GLY A 627 30.28 24.71 13.26
CA GLY A 627 28.92 24.64 13.77
C GLY A 627 28.23 26.00 13.86
N ASN A 628 26.96 26.09 13.51
CA ASN A 628 26.19 27.35 13.58
C ASN A 628 25.23 27.43 14.78
N GLY A 629 25.27 26.47 15.70
CA GLY A 629 24.43 26.42 16.89
C GLY A 629 23.12 25.63 16.74
N THR A 630 22.81 25.10 15.58
CA THR A 630 21.64 24.25 15.38
C THR A 630 22.02 22.78 15.32
N GLY A 631 21.16 21.90 15.89
CA GLY A 631 21.30 20.46 15.79
C GLY A 631 20.06 19.80 15.18
N ARG A 632 18.99 20.56 14.97
CA ARG A 632 17.76 20.00 14.38
C ARG A 632 17.90 19.93 12.86
N GLY A 633 17.95 18.71 12.34
CA GLY A 633 18.09 18.44 10.92
C GLY A 633 19.48 18.76 10.35
N ALA A 634 20.51 18.98 11.20
CA ALA A 634 21.87 19.24 10.74
C ALA A 634 22.47 18.01 10.05
N TYR A 635 23.16 18.23 8.92
CA TYR A 635 23.82 17.16 8.17
C TYR A 635 25.01 17.66 7.35
N ILE A 636 25.89 16.72 7.01
CA ILE A 636 26.90 16.83 5.96
C ILE A 636 26.65 15.71 4.96
N GLN A 637 26.66 16.02 3.66
CA GLN A 637 26.45 15.04 2.60
C GLN A 637 27.49 15.24 1.50
N LEU A 638 28.13 14.13 1.15
CA LEU A 638 28.99 13.99 -0.01
C LEU A 638 28.21 13.27 -1.10
N GLU A 639 28.11 13.82 -2.31
CA GLU A 639 27.29 13.32 -3.40
C GLU A 639 28.11 13.14 -4.67
N LYS A 640 28.18 11.92 -5.15
CA LYS A 640 28.71 11.54 -6.46
C LYS A 640 28.18 10.15 -6.77
N GLY A 641 27.56 9.95 -7.94
CA GLY A 641 27.17 8.62 -8.41
C GLY A 641 28.39 7.74 -8.66
N CYS A 642 28.76 6.92 -7.68
CA CYS A 642 29.88 6.00 -7.80
C CYS A 642 29.35 4.60 -8.09
N ARG A 643 29.60 4.11 -9.32
CA ARG A 643 29.31 2.72 -9.66
C ARG A 643 30.25 1.81 -8.86
N VAL A 644 29.68 0.84 -8.16
CA VAL A 644 30.45 -0.16 -7.43
C VAL A 644 30.91 -1.24 -8.38
N TRP A 645 32.18 -1.60 -8.28
CA TRP A 645 32.77 -2.68 -9.09
C TRP A 645 32.25 -4.04 -8.65
N SER A 646 31.95 -4.93 -9.59
CA SER A 646 31.51 -6.31 -9.34
C SER A 646 30.26 -6.39 -8.39
N LEU A 647 30.15 -7.49 -7.62
CA LEU A 647 28.99 -7.84 -6.80
C LEU A 647 29.38 -7.95 -5.31
N PRO A 648 29.52 -6.85 -4.57
CA PRO A 648 29.81 -6.89 -3.13
C PRO A 648 28.62 -7.43 -2.32
N GLU A 649 28.92 -7.98 -1.16
CA GLU A 649 27.92 -8.39 -0.17
C GLU A 649 27.58 -7.28 0.83
N LYS A 650 28.58 -6.41 1.06
CA LYS A 650 28.45 -5.31 2.02
C LYS A 650 29.12 -4.04 1.49
N LEU A 651 28.65 -2.93 2.00
CA LEU A 651 29.38 -1.66 1.97
C LEU A 651 29.97 -1.41 3.36
N ARG A 652 31.18 -0.88 3.44
CA ARG A 652 31.87 -0.54 4.69
C ARG A 652 32.32 0.90 4.67
N VAL A 653 32.05 1.62 5.76
CA VAL A 653 32.62 2.94 5.99
C VAL A 653 33.41 2.96 7.29
N ARG A 654 34.63 3.50 7.26
CA ARG A 654 35.42 3.81 8.44
C ARG A 654 35.35 5.30 8.70
N ILE A 655 35.02 5.70 9.93
CA ILE A 655 34.78 7.09 10.27
C ILE A 655 35.30 7.40 11.67
N ASN A 656 36.06 8.49 11.80
CA ASN A 656 36.40 9.10 13.07
C ASN A 656 35.70 10.46 13.12
N PRO A 657 34.68 10.65 13.98
CA PRO A 657 33.93 11.89 14.06
C PRO A 657 34.71 13.04 14.71
N GLY A 658 35.94 12.80 15.18
CA GLY A 658 36.65 13.76 16.00
C GLY A 658 35.83 14.12 17.23
N ASN A 659 35.71 15.42 17.51
CA ASN A 659 34.86 15.94 18.59
C ASN A 659 33.40 16.23 18.14
N ALA A 660 33.05 15.99 16.88
CA ALA A 660 31.69 16.18 16.37
C ALA A 660 30.72 15.11 16.92
N THR A 661 29.45 15.49 17.06
CA THR A 661 28.38 14.56 17.36
C THR A 661 27.75 14.09 16.04
N VAL A 662 28.07 12.87 15.61
CA VAL A 662 27.47 12.19 14.44
C VAL A 662 26.46 11.18 14.95
N LYS A 663 25.18 11.35 14.61
CA LYS A 663 24.05 10.56 15.13
C LYS A 663 23.62 9.43 14.21
N LYS A 664 23.88 9.58 12.92
CA LYS A 664 23.50 8.60 11.89
C LYS A 664 24.46 8.71 10.73
N VAL A 665 24.81 7.56 10.17
CA VAL A 665 25.54 7.47 8.90
C VAL A 665 24.71 6.67 7.92
N SER A 666 24.46 7.22 6.73
CA SER A 666 23.61 6.60 5.72
C SER A 666 24.12 6.85 4.30
N SER A 667 23.60 6.05 3.37
CA SER A 667 23.88 6.16 1.94
C SER A 667 22.58 6.08 1.14
N THR A 668 22.55 6.68 -0.04
CA THR A 668 21.53 6.46 -1.05
C THR A 668 22.14 5.62 -2.16
N LEU A 669 21.49 4.53 -2.50
CA LEU A 669 21.93 3.57 -3.50
C LEU A 669 20.93 3.54 -4.67
N THR A 670 21.41 3.17 -5.85
CA THR A 670 20.56 2.86 -7.02
C THR A 670 21.00 1.53 -7.61
N ASP A 671 20.04 0.63 -7.88
CA ASP A 671 20.30 -0.66 -8.54
C ASP A 671 20.29 -0.53 -10.08
N ALA A 672 20.54 -1.64 -10.76
CA ALA A 672 20.56 -1.66 -12.23
C ALA A 672 19.20 -1.43 -12.87
N TYR A 673 18.09 -1.64 -12.14
CA TYR A 673 16.75 -1.29 -12.61
C TYR A 673 16.43 0.21 -12.44
N GLY A 674 17.32 0.97 -11.79
CA GLY A 674 17.10 2.38 -11.48
C GLY A 674 16.27 2.64 -10.23
N LYS A 675 16.00 1.60 -9.40
CA LYS A 675 15.32 1.77 -8.12
C LYS A 675 16.25 2.43 -7.11
N VAL A 676 15.76 3.49 -6.48
CA VAL A 676 16.51 4.26 -5.49
C VAL A 676 16.18 3.82 -4.07
N TYR A 677 17.20 3.52 -3.30
CA TYR A 677 17.13 3.16 -1.87
C TYR A 677 17.65 4.35 -1.06
N SER A 678 16.73 5.18 -0.59
CA SER A 678 17.07 6.45 0.07
C SER A 678 17.46 6.25 1.53
N ALA A 679 18.55 6.92 1.94
CA ALA A 679 19.00 7.03 3.33
C ALA A 679 19.15 5.69 4.08
N TRP A 680 19.64 4.68 3.40
CA TRP A 680 19.93 3.36 3.98
C TRP A 680 21.06 3.48 4.99
N ALA A 681 20.77 3.15 6.26
CA ALA A 681 21.64 3.46 7.37
C ALA A 681 22.71 2.38 7.61
N PHE A 682 23.98 2.82 7.73
CA PHE A 682 25.07 2.02 8.31
C PHE A 682 24.92 1.94 9.83
N THR A 683 24.47 3.02 10.47
CA THR A 683 24.10 3.08 11.88
C THR A 683 23.12 4.21 12.14
N THR A 684 22.27 4.01 13.14
CA THR A 684 21.40 5.04 13.74
C THR A 684 21.87 5.44 15.14
N ASP A 685 23.01 4.90 15.59
CA ASP A 685 23.59 5.18 16.88
C ASP A 685 24.63 6.30 16.80
N GLU A 686 24.74 7.10 17.87
CA GLU A 686 25.76 8.15 17.96
C GLU A 686 27.16 7.53 18.00
N LEU A 687 28.03 8.06 17.15
CA LEU A 687 29.41 7.55 17.07
C LEU A 687 30.27 8.01 18.25
N PRO A 688 31.15 7.14 18.77
CA PRO A 688 32.11 7.50 19.81
C PRO A 688 33.09 8.54 19.30
N LYS A 689 33.26 9.63 20.06
CA LYS A 689 34.13 10.75 19.71
C LYS A 689 35.62 10.35 19.70
N ASN A 690 36.37 10.94 18.77
CA ASN A 690 37.82 10.74 18.61
C ASN A 690 38.24 9.27 18.43
N THR A 691 37.32 8.43 17.96
CA THR A 691 37.55 6.99 17.79
C THR A 691 37.13 6.59 16.37
N VAL A 692 37.94 5.79 15.68
CA VAL A 692 37.58 5.23 14.38
C VAL A 692 36.54 4.12 14.59
N SER A 693 35.35 4.32 14.04
CA SER A 693 34.30 3.31 13.96
C SER A 693 34.31 2.66 12.58
N THR A 694 34.18 1.35 12.53
CA THR A 694 33.96 0.58 11.30
C THR A 694 32.48 0.19 11.24
N LEU A 695 31.78 0.68 10.22
CA LEU A 695 30.34 0.49 10.05
C LEU A 695 30.12 -0.32 8.78
N GLU A 696 29.26 -1.32 8.85
CA GLU A 696 28.90 -2.17 7.70
C GLU A 696 27.42 -2.08 7.37
N LEU A 697 27.11 -2.05 6.10
CA LEU A 697 25.78 -2.12 5.54
C LEU A 697 25.68 -3.43 4.75
N ASN A 698 24.97 -4.42 5.30
CA ASN A 698 24.72 -5.66 4.59
C ASN A 698 23.70 -5.41 3.49
N LEU A 699 24.04 -5.73 2.27
CA LEU A 699 23.17 -5.50 1.13
C LEU A 699 21.97 -6.47 1.13
N SER A 700 22.14 -7.69 1.63
CA SER A 700 21.08 -8.70 1.76
C SER A 700 19.96 -8.33 2.70
N ASP A 701 20.13 -7.33 3.58
CA ASP A 701 19.09 -6.90 4.51
C ASP A 701 17.88 -6.28 3.78
N ASN A 702 18.06 -5.77 2.55
CA ASN A 702 17.01 -5.12 1.75
C ASN A 702 17.06 -5.46 0.25
N LEU A 703 18.03 -6.28 -0.20
CA LEU A 703 18.19 -6.65 -1.60
C LEU A 703 18.24 -8.18 -1.72
N ASP A 704 17.57 -8.71 -2.72
CA ASP A 704 17.79 -10.08 -3.16
C ASP A 704 19.05 -10.12 -4.04
N LEU A 705 20.16 -10.53 -3.45
CA LEU A 705 21.46 -10.55 -4.15
C LEU A 705 21.54 -11.63 -5.24
N THR A 706 20.51 -12.47 -5.40
CA THR A 706 20.41 -13.45 -6.50
C THR A 706 19.74 -12.85 -7.74
N ASP A 707 19.10 -11.69 -7.61
CA ASP A 707 18.49 -10.96 -8.73
C ASP A 707 19.58 -10.29 -9.56
N ILE A 708 19.65 -10.62 -10.85
CA ILE A 708 20.61 -10.06 -11.83
C ILE A 708 20.51 -8.54 -11.96
N GLY A 709 19.40 -7.94 -11.57
CA GLY A 709 19.15 -6.50 -11.65
C GLY A 709 19.58 -5.70 -10.43
N VAL A 710 20.10 -6.35 -9.40
CA VAL A 710 20.68 -5.65 -8.25
C VAL A 710 21.97 -4.94 -8.64
N TYR A 711 22.77 -5.54 -9.51
CA TYR A 711 24.08 -5.01 -9.91
C TYR A 711 24.10 -4.56 -11.39
N PRO A 712 24.87 -3.51 -11.72
CA PRO A 712 25.77 -2.77 -10.85
C PRO A 712 25.02 -1.85 -9.89
N LEU A 713 25.48 -1.78 -8.64
CA LEU A 713 25.04 -0.78 -7.68
C LEU A 713 25.73 0.56 -7.91
N THR A 714 25.00 1.65 -7.76
CA THR A 714 25.56 3.00 -7.70
C THR A 714 25.36 3.57 -6.31
N VAL A 715 26.44 3.96 -5.65
CA VAL A 715 26.42 4.70 -4.40
C VAL A 715 26.33 6.18 -4.74
N ASN A 716 25.19 6.81 -4.43
CA ASN A 716 24.95 8.21 -4.80
C ASN A 716 25.46 9.19 -3.75
N THR A 717 25.33 8.84 -2.46
CA THR A 717 25.68 9.72 -1.34
C THR A 717 26.34 8.99 -0.19
N LEU A 718 27.15 9.72 0.57
CA LEU A 718 27.49 9.41 1.96
C LEU A 718 27.01 10.57 2.81
N ARG A 719 26.10 10.32 3.76
CA ARG A 719 25.44 11.32 4.59
C ARG A 719 25.69 11.06 6.06
N LEU A 720 26.09 12.13 6.76
CA LEU A 720 26.30 12.18 8.19
C LEU A 720 25.21 13.10 8.79
N ASP A 721 24.29 12.56 9.57
CA ASP A 721 23.35 13.38 10.32
C ASP A 721 23.98 13.79 11.65
N MET A 722 24.02 15.09 11.87
CA MET A 722 24.79 15.72 12.93
C MET A 722 23.94 16.04 14.17
N GLY A 723 24.54 16.00 15.34
CA GLY A 723 23.95 16.51 16.56
C GLY A 723 24.13 18.04 16.72
N ALA A 724 23.66 18.58 17.86
CA ALA A 724 23.82 19.98 18.20
C ALA A 724 25.30 20.34 18.40
N SER A 725 25.66 21.53 17.94
CA SER A 725 27.01 22.08 18.09
C SER A 725 26.93 23.51 18.60
N ALA A 726 27.98 23.97 19.30
CA ALA A 726 28.08 25.38 19.65
C ALA A 726 28.33 26.24 18.39
N LYS A 727 27.80 27.46 18.37
CA LYS A 727 28.04 28.38 17.27
C LYS A 727 29.53 28.79 17.23
N GLY A 728 30.13 28.66 16.04
CA GLY A 728 31.56 28.95 15.82
C GLY A 728 32.49 27.81 16.25
N GLN A 729 31.99 26.67 16.68
CA GLN A 729 32.82 25.51 17.00
C GLN A 729 33.30 24.84 15.73
N ALA A 730 34.63 24.73 15.58
CA ALA A 730 35.26 24.04 14.48
C ALA A 730 35.31 22.53 14.73
N PHE A 731 35.11 21.75 13.69
CA PHE A 731 35.12 20.28 13.70
C PHE A 731 35.99 19.74 12.57
N GLU A 732 36.62 18.63 12.85
CA GLU A 732 37.30 17.78 11.85
C GLU A 732 36.77 16.36 11.97
N ILE A 733 36.27 15.81 10.83
CA ILE A 733 35.82 14.43 10.70
C ILE A 733 36.72 13.76 9.66
N LEU A 734 37.20 12.55 9.96
CA LEU A 734 37.97 11.75 9.03
C LEU A 734 37.13 10.54 8.60
N VAL A 735 37.06 10.30 7.30
CA VAL A 735 36.50 9.10 6.70
C VAL A 735 37.64 8.38 5.96
N PRO A 736 38.46 7.58 6.67
CA PRO A 736 39.65 6.96 6.10
C PRO A 736 39.35 5.77 5.16
N GLY A 737 38.09 5.46 4.90
CA GLY A 737 37.72 4.41 3.95
C GLY A 737 36.23 4.36 3.68
N PHE A 738 35.88 4.19 2.40
CA PHE A 738 34.54 3.81 1.95
C PHE A 738 34.73 2.69 0.92
N GLU A 739 34.32 1.47 1.27
CA GLU A 739 34.77 0.23 0.68
C GLU A 739 33.59 -0.68 0.34
N ALA A 740 33.74 -1.45 -0.73
CA ALA A 740 32.91 -2.62 -1.05
C ALA A 740 33.61 -3.88 -0.50
N VAL A 741 32.83 -4.74 0.12
CA VAL A 741 33.30 -6.00 0.74
C VAL A 741 32.71 -7.16 -0.04
N TYR A 742 33.57 -8.05 -0.54
CA TYR A 742 33.23 -9.23 -1.32
C TYR A 742 33.44 -10.49 -0.49
N SER A 743 32.72 -11.56 -0.78
CA SER A 743 32.98 -12.85 -0.17
C SER A 743 34.37 -13.36 -0.50
N ALA A 744 35.08 -13.87 0.49
CA ALA A 744 36.36 -14.55 0.31
C ALA A 744 36.20 -15.71 -0.68
N GLY A 745 37.04 -15.74 -1.74
CA GLY A 745 36.89 -16.61 -2.88
C GLY A 745 36.63 -18.07 -2.53
N GLY A 746 35.45 -18.53 -2.87
CA GLY A 746 35.02 -19.91 -2.87
C GLY A 746 33.71 -19.99 -3.60
N GLY A 747 33.67 -20.57 -4.81
CA GLY A 747 32.45 -20.88 -5.52
C GLY A 747 31.58 -21.81 -4.67
N SER A 748 30.75 -21.25 -3.86
CA SER A 748 29.61 -21.92 -3.23
C SER A 748 28.46 -20.93 -3.24
N VAL A 749 27.26 -21.34 -3.68
CA VAL A 749 26.00 -20.85 -3.20
C VAL A 749 26.23 -20.37 -1.78
N ALA A 750 25.85 -19.09 -1.48
CA ALA A 750 26.05 -18.42 -0.18
C ALA A 750 25.94 -19.45 0.94
N GLY A 751 27.03 -19.66 1.67
CA GLY A 751 27.22 -20.87 2.43
C GLY A 751 26.02 -21.07 3.34
N ILE A 752 25.26 -22.10 3.06
CA ILE A 752 24.67 -22.82 4.17
C ILE A 752 25.90 -23.31 4.91
N GLU A 753 26.31 -22.58 5.98
CA GLU A 753 27.32 -23.11 6.89
C GLU A 753 26.83 -24.50 7.23
N ALA A 754 27.63 -25.51 6.85
CA ALA A 754 27.39 -26.85 7.36
C ALA A 754 27.44 -26.68 8.88
N ALA A 755 26.28 -26.70 9.55
CA ALA A 755 26.27 -26.66 10.99
C ALA A 755 27.21 -27.75 11.46
N GLN A 756 28.08 -27.42 12.37
CA GLN A 756 29.02 -28.39 12.93
C GLN A 756 28.22 -29.63 13.34
N GLY A 757 28.56 -30.79 12.77
CA GLY A 757 27.92 -32.04 13.15
C GLY A 757 27.16 -32.80 12.07
N VAL A 758 26.91 -32.25 10.88
CA VAL A 758 26.25 -32.97 9.79
C VAL A 758 27.19 -33.23 8.62
N ARG A 759 27.34 -34.50 8.22
CA ARG A 759 28.09 -34.90 7.04
C ARG A 759 27.23 -35.76 6.14
N VAL A 760 27.42 -35.59 4.80
CA VAL A 760 26.72 -36.36 3.76
C VAL A 760 27.74 -36.92 2.79
N TYR A 761 27.88 -38.25 2.75
CA TYR A 761 28.86 -38.93 1.88
C TYR A 761 28.40 -40.36 1.49
N PRO A 762 28.89 -40.90 0.31
CA PRO A 762 29.66 -40.18 -0.68
C PRO A 762 28.84 -39.09 -1.37
N ASN A 763 29.54 -38.00 -1.71
CA ASN A 763 28.94 -36.91 -2.48
C ASN A 763 29.97 -36.42 -3.49
N PRO A 764 29.78 -36.67 -4.80
CA PRO A 764 28.61 -37.27 -5.45
C PRO A 764 28.37 -38.75 -5.14
N VAL A 765 27.09 -39.15 -5.17
CA VAL A 765 26.59 -40.53 -5.06
C VAL A 765 26.05 -40.99 -6.42
N LYS A 766 26.16 -42.26 -6.71
CA LYS A 766 25.56 -42.85 -7.94
C LYS A 766 24.07 -43.08 -7.73
N ALA A 767 23.22 -42.81 -8.75
CA ALA A 767 21.80 -43.01 -8.69
C ALA A 767 21.44 -44.45 -8.25
N GLY A 768 20.56 -44.54 -7.22
CA GLY A 768 20.18 -45.82 -6.63
C GLY A 768 21.08 -46.32 -5.51
N GLU A 769 22.25 -45.75 -5.29
CA GLU A 769 23.11 -46.09 -4.16
C GLU A 769 22.72 -45.22 -2.93
N ALA A 770 22.95 -45.76 -1.72
CA ALA A 770 22.65 -45.01 -0.51
C ALA A 770 23.75 -43.97 -0.20
N VAL A 771 23.33 -42.84 0.33
CA VAL A 771 24.19 -41.81 0.88
C VAL A 771 24.17 -41.91 2.41
N THR A 772 25.31 -41.83 3.05
CA THR A 772 25.42 -41.81 4.52
C THR A 772 25.24 -40.38 5.02
N VAL A 773 24.34 -40.20 5.98
CA VAL A 773 24.14 -38.95 6.68
C VAL A 773 24.58 -39.14 8.13
N GLU A 774 25.51 -38.31 8.61
CA GLU A 774 25.92 -38.21 10.02
C GLU A 774 25.26 -37.00 10.64
N ALA A 775 24.62 -37.18 11.80
CA ALA A 775 24.04 -36.12 12.60
C ALA A 775 24.25 -36.41 14.12
N ASP A 776 24.21 -35.38 14.93
CA ASP A 776 24.28 -35.51 16.37
C ASP A 776 22.92 -35.93 16.96
N GLY A 777 22.75 -37.27 17.24
CA GLY A 777 21.54 -37.80 17.85
C GLY A 777 20.38 -38.05 16.84
N GLU A 778 19.16 -37.99 17.36
CA GLU A 778 17.96 -38.19 16.52
C GLU A 778 17.77 -37.02 15.56
N ALA A 779 17.58 -37.36 14.28
CA ALA A 779 17.40 -36.35 13.23
C ALA A 779 16.39 -36.81 12.15
N ASN A 780 15.62 -35.87 11.66
CA ASN A 780 14.79 -36.02 10.46
C ASN A 780 15.58 -35.53 9.25
N VAL A 781 15.82 -36.42 8.28
CA VAL A 781 16.53 -36.13 7.04
C VAL A 781 15.54 -36.03 5.89
N GLN A 782 15.53 -34.95 5.18
CA GLN A 782 14.72 -34.76 3.97
C GLN A 782 15.65 -34.37 2.81
N ILE A 783 15.48 -35.03 1.66
CA ILE A 783 16.17 -34.70 0.41
C ILE A 783 15.17 -33.99 -0.49
N PHE A 784 15.48 -32.76 -0.87
CA PHE A 784 14.65 -31.93 -1.72
C PHE A 784 15.24 -31.85 -3.14
N THR A 785 14.36 -31.81 -4.13
CA THR A 785 14.72 -31.32 -5.46
C THR A 785 15.05 -29.83 -5.38
N LEU A 786 15.72 -29.28 -6.41
CA LEU A 786 15.95 -27.83 -6.48
C LEU A 786 14.65 -27.02 -6.56
N GLY A 787 13.54 -27.64 -6.98
CA GLY A 787 12.20 -27.06 -6.95
C GLY A 787 11.49 -27.10 -5.59
N GLY A 788 12.18 -27.58 -4.51
CA GLY A 788 11.63 -27.63 -3.16
C GLY A 788 10.73 -28.83 -2.83
N ALA A 789 10.52 -29.77 -3.77
CA ALA A 789 9.77 -30.97 -3.48
C ALA A 789 10.60 -31.98 -2.68
N VAL A 790 10.01 -32.65 -1.68
CA VAL A 790 10.65 -33.74 -0.94
C VAL A 790 10.75 -34.95 -1.86
N ALA A 791 11.99 -35.33 -2.22
CA ALA A 791 12.30 -36.47 -3.08
C ALA A 791 12.58 -37.75 -2.28
N ALA A 792 13.10 -37.64 -1.06
CA ALA A 792 13.28 -38.72 -0.12
C ALA A 792 13.29 -38.20 1.31
N GLN A 793 12.93 -39.05 2.28
CA GLN A 793 13.02 -38.73 3.71
C GLN A 793 13.36 -39.95 4.55
N ALA A 794 14.04 -39.73 5.67
CA ALA A 794 14.39 -40.75 6.63
C ALA A 794 14.52 -40.17 8.04
N GLU A 795 14.18 -40.95 9.06
CA GLU A 795 14.54 -40.66 10.44
C GLU A 795 15.79 -41.44 10.79
N ILE A 796 16.78 -40.78 11.37
CA ILE A 796 18.06 -41.36 11.74
C ILE A 796 18.42 -41.05 13.19
N ASN A 797 19.31 -41.87 13.77
CA ASN A 797 19.90 -41.59 15.07
C ASN A 797 21.44 -41.78 14.93
N GLY A 798 22.15 -40.65 14.94
CA GLY A 798 23.57 -40.61 14.66
C GLY A 798 23.85 -40.80 13.15
N THR A 799 24.58 -41.85 12.77
CA THR A 799 24.98 -42.12 11.39
C THR A 799 24.08 -43.18 10.74
N ALA A 800 23.45 -42.86 9.61
CA ALA A 800 22.62 -43.81 8.88
C ALA A 800 22.74 -43.67 7.34
N ALA A 801 22.43 -44.76 6.64
CA ALA A 801 22.35 -44.74 5.19
C ALA A 801 20.95 -44.33 4.76
N VAL A 802 20.86 -43.32 3.91
CA VAL A 802 19.60 -42.82 3.32
C VAL A 802 19.58 -43.23 1.83
N SER A 803 18.51 -43.88 1.39
CA SER A 803 18.38 -44.35 0.02
C SER A 803 18.21 -43.19 -0.95
N THR A 804 18.89 -43.26 -2.09
CA THR A 804 18.68 -42.40 -3.26
C THR A 804 17.91 -43.12 -4.38
N GLU A 805 17.24 -44.23 -4.06
CA GLU A 805 16.44 -44.96 -5.01
C GLU A 805 15.27 -44.10 -5.48
N GLY A 806 15.12 -43.97 -6.80
CA GLY A 806 14.12 -43.09 -7.41
C GLY A 806 14.62 -41.67 -7.69
N LEU A 807 15.77 -41.26 -7.17
CA LEU A 807 16.38 -39.97 -7.51
C LEU A 807 17.07 -40.07 -8.86
N GLN A 808 16.79 -39.12 -9.73
CA GLN A 808 17.46 -39.00 -11.02
C GLN A 808 18.83 -38.31 -10.86
N ALA A 809 19.72 -38.47 -11.87
CA ALA A 809 20.97 -37.71 -11.87
C ALA A 809 20.66 -36.20 -11.81
N GLY A 810 21.27 -35.53 -10.83
CA GLY A 810 21.00 -34.12 -10.58
C GLY A 810 21.50 -33.63 -9.24
N MET A 811 21.19 -32.37 -8.93
CA MET A 811 21.52 -31.75 -7.67
C MET A 811 20.29 -31.76 -6.75
N TYR A 812 20.53 -32.04 -5.47
CA TYR A 812 19.50 -32.10 -4.42
C TYR A 812 20.00 -31.36 -3.19
N LEU A 813 19.07 -30.92 -2.35
CA LEU A 813 19.33 -30.33 -1.05
C LEU A 813 18.96 -31.35 0.04
N VAL A 814 19.88 -31.70 0.92
CA VAL A 814 19.62 -32.52 2.09
C VAL A 814 19.42 -31.64 3.31
N ARG A 815 18.23 -31.65 3.88
CA ARG A 815 17.90 -30.96 5.12
C ARG A 815 17.89 -31.96 6.28
N VAL A 816 18.66 -31.65 7.31
CA VAL A 816 18.73 -32.46 8.52
C VAL A 816 18.20 -31.60 9.69
N THR A 817 17.13 -32.06 10.30
CA THR A 817 16.51 -31.39 11.45
C THR A 817 16.77 -32.22 12.69
N THR A 818 17.43 -31.63 13.68
CA THR A 818 17.71 -32.21 15.00
C THR A 818 17.01 -31.39 16.09
N THR A 819 17.07 -31.85 17.33
CA THR A 819 16.59 -31.03 18.48
C THR A 819 17.41 -29.75 18.68
N ASN A 820 18.63 -29.68 18.14
CA ASN A 820 19.55 -28.54 18.27
C ASN A 820 19.47 -27.54 17.09
N GLY A 821 18.64 -27.82 16.08
CA GLY A 821 18.44 -26.93 14.93
C GLY A 821 18.35 -27.66 13.60
N VAL A 822 18.37 -26.87 12.52
CA VAL A 822 18.26 -27.35 11.13
C VAL A 822 19.59 -27.13 10.42
N SER A 823 20.08 -28.18 9.76
CA SER A 823 21.26 -28.13 8.90
C SER A 823 20.90 -28.55 7.50
N THR A 824 21.60 -27.99 6.50
CA THR A 824 21.40 -28.36 5.10
C THR A 824 22.73 -28.69 4.44
N ALA A 825 22.73 -29.64 3.53
CA ALA A 825 23.89 -30.02 2.73
C ALA A 825 23.48 -30.25 1.27
N LYS A 826 24.38 -29.98 0.33
CA LYS A 826 24.19 -30.29 -1.09
C LYS A 826 24.49 -31.76 -1.34
N LEU A 827 23.66 -32.44 -2.14
CA LEU A 827 23.85 -33.79 -2.63
C LEU A 827 23.85 -33.81 -4.16
N ILE A 828 24.86 -34.43 -4.74
CA ILE A 828 24.92 -34.64 -6.19
C ILE A 828 24.71 -36.12 -6.44
N VAL A 829 23.67 -36.46 -7.20
CA VAL A 829 23.38 -37.80 -7.71
C VAL A 829 23.85 -37.86 -9.14
N LYS A 830 24.69 -38.88 -9.48
CA LYS A 830 25.27 -39.10 -10.82
C LYS A 830 24.61 -40.27 -11.53
#